data_cfd3bf1fad98c883707512663ffd3ec7
#
_entry.id   cfd3bf1fad98c883707512663ffd3ec7
#
_cell.length_a   1.000
_cell.length_b   1.000
_cell.length_c   1.000
_cell.angle_alpha   90.00
_cell.angle_beta   90.00
_cell.angle_gamma   90.00
#
_symmetry.space_group_name_H-M   'P 1'
#
loop_
_entity.id
_entity.type
_entity.pdbx_description
1 polymer ?
#
loop_
_entity_poly.entity_id
_entity_poly.type
_entity_poly.pdbx_seq_one_letter_code
_entity_poly.pdbx_strand_id
1 'polypeptide(L)'
;MASDPIDDAAVLNALFGNSPQGLFVFDTERKVRRYNPSGRGVRKLAAEDVVGHDVEDFAPGVESAELTSLMDEVLASGVPLRRMLIRGQSPSDPDRTLTVEVSLFPLPDSGDGPPGLVAVVEDVTERQAAADRLAVLSRVHSTVGSTLDVRTTADELVRGLVPAFADGASVDLLDDGLTSGPLSSAAPLRRISFAPADTLTTRREGDSRPFPYPTPYTQALNDTEARIVAVTPDAPWLAADPEMFEPLLKANVRSMIVVPLRVRDTVLGLLTLYRHRTDPFEEADLDVARQAAATAAAHLDNARSYRREHMVASTLQRKLQPSTTPRLSAVETAHMYLPESAGGDWYDVIPLSGARVALVVGDVAGHGIEAAATMGQLRIALRTLALKDLETDELLTHLDEVASQLAEPSNASVATCAITVYNPVSRRCAMVRAGHPAPVIVDPAGSPVQVDVPLGPPLGAGGGRVFTPALMDLPAGTLIAHYTNGLLGAHAHDPAAARRRLAQTLASPARPLRELSDDAVYRMAPSRDDDAVLLLARTRTLAKENVADWTLPAEPSVVSTARRLVGQQLAVWHLEAAAYTTGLIVSELVTNAIRYGAGPIQLRLIHDSGRLLTEVTDANSTSPHLRHARESDEGGRGLYIVMRLSTHWGVRHSQQDKTIWSEQRLGGESDAAGFAAFDLADVEELS
;
A
#
# COMPACT_ATOMS: atom_id res chain seq x y z
N MET A 1 -81.63 16.98 27.21
CA MET A 1 -80.55 17.36 28.12
C MET A 1 -79.71 18.39 27.35
N ALA A 2 -79.89 19.67 27.62
CA ALA A 2 -79.07 20.74 27.11
C ALA A 2 -77.71 20.62 27.78
N SER A 3 -76.64 20.49 27.00
CA SER A 3 -75.27 20.66 27.50
C SER A 3 -75.13 22.10 27.98
N ASP A 4 -74.82 22.29 29.25
CA ASP A 4 -74.38 23.60 29.76
C ASP A 4 -73.26 24.10 28.86
N PRO A 5 -73.34 25.35 28.40
CA PRO A 5 -72.22 25.92 27.64
C PRO A 5 -71.03 26.02 28.58
N ILE A 6 -69.97 25.27 28.28
CA ILE A 6 -68.71 25.44 28.98
C ILE A 6 -68.32 26.93 28.81
N ASP A 7 -68.12 27.61 29.92
CA ASP A 7 -67.71 29.02 29.90
C ASP A 7 -66.31 29.14 29.27
N ASP A 8 -66.25 29.64 28.05
CA ASP A 8 -65.02 29.79 27.27
C ASP A 8 -63.96 30.58 28.05
N ALA A 9 -64.39 31.54 28.84
CA ALA A 9 -63.48 32.33 29.68
C ALA A 9 -62.86 31.50 30.82
N ALA A 10 -63.64 30.58 31.42
CA ALA A 10 -63.13 29.64 32.43
C ALA A 10 -62.13 28.64 31.83
N VAL A 11 -62.40 28.14 30.65
CA VAL A 11 -61.49 27.22 29.90
C VAL A 11 -60.21 27.93 29.55
N LEU A 12 -60.27 29.14 28.99
CA LEU A 12 -59.09 29.92 28.62
C LEU A 12 -58.26 30.29 29.86
N ASN A 13 -58.89 30.65 30.97
CA ASN A 13 -58.18 30.92 32.21
C ASN A 13 -57.48 29.69 32.80
N ALA A 14 -58.15 28.52 32.73
CA ALA A 14 -57.58 27.25 33.16
C ALA A 14 -56.39 26.83 32.29
N LEU A 15 -56.51 26.96 30.98
CA LEU A 15 -55.42 26.70 30.02
C LEU A 15 -54.26 27.64 30.23
N PHE A 16 -54.50 28.93 30.39
CA PHE A 16 -53.45 29.92 30.59
C PHE A 16 -52.70 29.66 31.92
N GLY A 17 -53.44 29.44 33.01
CA GLY A 17 -52.85 29.31 34.34
C GLY A 17 -52.11 27.97 34.56
N ASN A 18 -52.50 26.88 33.85
CA ASN A 18 -51.93 25.54 34.03
C ASN A 18 -51.05 25.08 32.87
N SER A 19 -50.87 25.90 31.86
CA SER A 19 -49.96 25.55 30.74
C SER A 19 -48.55 25.28 31.26
N PRO A 20 -47.90 24.19 30.87
CA PRO A 20 -46.48 23.93 31.16
C PRO A 20 -45.54 24.87 30.38
N GLN A 21 -46.03 25.49 29.31
CA GLN A 21 -45.30 26.50 28.54
C GLN A 21 -45.46 27.88 29.14
N GLY A 22 -44.47 28.73 29.05
CA GLY A 22 -44.54 30.14 29.39
C GLY A 22 -45.46 30.87 28.41
N LEU A 23 -46.52 31.51 28.93
CA LEU A 23 -47.44 32.31 28.15
C LEU A 23 -47.34 33.76 28.59
N PHE A 24 -47.00 34.64 27.64
CA PHE A 24 -46.92 36.08 27.88
C PHE A 24 -47.90 36.77 26.94
N VAL A 25 -48.64 37.74 27.47
CA VAL A 25 -49.48 38.65 26.69
C VAL A 25 -48.85 40.02 26.74
N PHE A 26 -48.50 40.56 25.60
CA PHE A 26 -47.89 41.88 25.45
C PHE A 26 -48.87 42.86 24.80
N ASP A 27 -48.75 44.14 25.14
CA ASP A 27 -49.41 45.23 24.43
C ASP A 27 -48.60 45.64 23.19
N THR A 28 -49.09 46.67 22.48
CA THR A 28 -48.43 47.24 21.29
C THR A 28 -47.12 47.95 21.60
N GLU A 29 -46.85 48.27 22.85
CA GLU A 29 -45.57 48.84 23.33
C GLU A 29 -44.61 47.74 23.84
N ARG A 30 -44.94 46.45 23.63
CA ARG A 30 -44.20 45.27 24.07
C ARG A 30 -44.12 45.07 25.58
N LYS A 31 -44.97 45.73 26.35
CA LYS A 31 -45.04 45.57 27.81
C LYS A 31 -45.93 44.38 28.16
N VAL A 32 -45.45 43.54 29.10
CA VAL A 32 -46.20 42.37 29.56
C VAL A 32 -47.43 42.82 30.30
N ARG A 33 -48.61 42.46 29.81
CA ARG A 33 -49.90 42.68 30.44
C ARG A 33 -50.32 41.50 31.32
N ARG A 34 -49.93 40.31 30.91
CA ARG A 34 -50.28 39.09 31.62
C ARG A 34 -49.24 38.00 31.32
N TYR A 35 -48.89 37.19 32.29
CA TYR A 35 -48.08 35.99 32.10
C TYR A 35 -48.57 34.85 33.00
N ASN A 36 -48.21 33.58 32.69
CA ASN A 36 -48.50 32.45 33.54
C ASN A 36 -47.26 32.06 34.34
N PRO A 37 -47.33 32.02 35.70
CA PRO A 37 -46.18 31.66 36.54
C PRO A 37 -45.85 30.16 36.52
N SER A 38 -46.69 29.32 35.90
CA SER A 38 -46.51 27.87 35.82
C SER A 38 -45.54 27.43 34.72
N GLY A 39 -45.21 28.32 33.77
CA GLY A 39 -44.28 28.00 32.67
C GLY A 39 -42.88 27.65 33.17
N ARG A 40 -42.27 26.62 32.58
CA ARG A 40 -40.86 26.30 32.84
C ARG A 40 -39.99 27.48 32.38
N GLY A 41 -38.97 27.84 33.16
CA GLY A 41 -38.08 28.98 32.87
C GLY A 41 -38.52 30.31 33.49
N VAL A 42 -39.79 30.46 33.89
CA VAL A 42 -40.32 31.70 34.50
C VAL A 42 -40.87 31.49 35.92
N ARG A 43 -40.79 30.29 36.48
CA ARG A 43 -41.39 29.89 37.77
C ARG A 43 -40.91 30.69 38.98
N LYS A 44 -39.80 31.39 38.90
CA LYS A 44 -39.21 32.14 40.01
C LYS A 44 -39.35 33.65 39.88
N LEU A 45 -39.95 34.15 38.79
CA LEU A 45 -40.13 35.57 38.58
C LEU A 45 -41.35 36.06 39.34
N ALA A 46 -41.20 37.14 40.10
CA ALA A 46 -42.32 37.78 40.79
C ALA A 46 -43.18 38.55 39.78
N ALA A 47 -44.51 38.65 40.06
CA ALA A 47 -45.39 39.32 39.10
C ALA A 47 -45.07 40.81 38.96
N GLU A 48 -44.57 41.41 40.00
CA GLU A 48 -44.14 42.83 40.04
C GLU A 48 -42.90 43.09 39.16
N ASP A 49 -42.05 42.08 38.93
CA ASP A 49 -40.85 42.22 38.13
C ASP A 49 -41.14 42.01 36.63
N VAL A 50 -42.28 41.41 36.28
CA VAL A 50 -42.63 41.03 34.92
C VAL A 50 -43.73 41.87 34.30
N VAL A 51 -44.83 42.11 35.08
CA VAL A 51 -45.98 42.83 34.54
C VAL A 51 -45.70 44.32 34.44
N GLY A 52 -45.92 44.86 33.23
CA GLY A 52 -45.65 46.28 32.94
C GLY A 52 -44.22 46.55 32.41
N HIS A 53 -43.37 45.52 32.41
CA HIS A 53 -42.00 45.63 31.94
C HIS A 53 -41.80 45.06 30.51
N ASP A 54 -40.75 45.47 29.81
CA ASP A 54 -40.30 44.88 28.54
C ASP A 54 -39.49 43.62 28.81
N VAL A 55 -39.33 42.75 27.79
CA VAL A 55 -38.53 41.52 27.91
C VAL A 55 -37.10 41.81 28.34
N GLU A 56 -36.51 42.93 27.90
CA GLU A 56 -35.14 43.33 28.25
C GLU A 56 -34.96 43.59 29.74
N ASP A 57 -36.02 44.02 30.42
CA ASP A 57 -35.99 44.39 31.85
C ASP A 57 -35.91 43.16 32.77
N PHE A 58 -36.63 42.06 32.42
CA PHE A 58 -36.69 40.87 33.28
C PHE A 58 -35.90 39.66 32.73
N ALA A 59 -35.45 39.71 31.47
CA ALA A 59 -34.63 38.70 30.84
C ALA A 59 -33.41 39.33 30.14
N PRO A 60 -32.56 40.05 30.84
CA PRO A 60 -31.35 40.64 30.30
C PRO A 60 -30.41 39.51 29.86
N GLY A 61 -29.93 39.49 28.61
CA GLY A 61 -29.04 38.44 28.09
C GLY A 61 -29.72 37.39 27.21
N VAL A 62 -31.03 37.41 27.06
CA VAL A 62 -31.69 36.89 25.88
C VAL A 62 -31.25 37.78 24.72
N GLU A 63 -31.05 37.23 23.51
CA GLU A 63 -30.83 38.02 22.27
C GLU A 63 -32.04 38.96 22.08
N SER A 64 -32.14 39.93 22.98
CA SER A 64 -33.33 40.79 23.21
C SER A 64 -33.60 41.64 21.98
N ALA A 65 -32.56 42.16 21.33
CA ALA A 65 -32.69 42.95 20.13
C ALA A 65 -33.31 42.16 18.96
N GLU A 66 -33.00 40.88 18.84
CA GLU A 66 -33.59 40.00 17.83
C GLU A 66 -35.05 39.67 18.17
N LEU A 67 -35.34 39.32 19.42
CA LEU A 67 -36.69 39.05 19.89
C LEU A 67 -37.58 40.30 19.76
N THR A 68 -37.08 41.49 20.14
CA THR A 68 -37.79 42.76 20.00
C THR A 68 -38.12 43.06 18.53
N SER A 69 -37.17 42.87 17.62
CA SER A 69 -37.39 43.04 16.18
C SER A 69 -38.46 42.09 15.63
N LEU A 70 -38.46 40.83 16.07
CA LEU A 70 -39.46 39.82 15.68
C LEU A 70 -40.86 40.17 16.25
N MET A 71 -40.94 40.71 17.49
CA MET A 71 -42.20 41.18 18.04
C MET A 71 -42.78 42.36 17.25
N ASP A 72 -41.94 43.33 16.87
CA ASP A 72 -42.35 44.47 16.04
C ASP A 72 -42.82 44.02 14.66
N GLU A 73 -42.16 43.03 14.05
CA GLU A 73 -42.56 42.45 12.79
C GLU A 73 -43.96 41.80 12.86
N VAL A 74 -44.22 41.02 13.90
CA VAL A 74 -45.52 40.37 14.14
C VAL A 74 -46.62 41.41 14.38
N LEU A 75 -46.33 42.46 15.18
CA LEU A 75 -47.27 43.53 15.46
C LEU A 75 -47.61 44.33 14.19
N ALA A 76 -46.62 44.58 13.34
CA ALA A 76 -46.81 45.36 12.09
C ALA A 76 -47.48 44.54 10.98
N SER A 77 -47.10 43.28 10.80
CA SER A 77 -47.55 42.42 9.68
C SER A 77 -48.85 41.66 9.98
N GLY A 78 -49.15 41.43 11.29
CA GLY A 78 -50.24 40.54 11.70
C GLY A 78 -49.99 39.05 11.38
N VAL A 79 -48.77 38.67 10.95
CA VAL A 79 -48.41 37.30 10.58
C VAL A 79 -47.74 36.61 11.78
N PRO A 80 -48.24 35.45 12.24
CA PRO A 80 -47.65 34.76 13.36
C PRO A 80 -46.29 34.18 13.04
N LEU A 81 -45.31 34.32 13.91
CA LEU A 81 -44.03 33.64 13.93
C LEU A 81 -44.13 32.39 14.78
N ARG A 82 -43.58 31.26 14.28
CA ARG A 82 -43.66 29.95 14.95
C ARG A 82 -42.31 29.33 15.12
N ARG A 83 -42.04 28.84 16.36
CA ARG A 83 -40.90 27.96 16.67
C ARG A 83 -39.53 28.55 16.38
N MET A 84 -39.32 29.82 16.77
CA MET A 84 -38.00 30.45 16.75
C MET A 84 -37.19 30.00 17.93
N LEU A 85 -35.93 29.58 17.68
CA LEU A 85 -34.99 29.24 18.75
C LEU A 85 -34.20 30.48 19.15
N ILE A 86 -34.26 30.83 20.41
CA ILE A 86 -33.58 32.01 20.98
C ILE A 86 -32.70 31.53 22.12
N ARG A 87 -31.44 31.94 22.13
CA ARG A 87 -30.49 31.63 23.21
C ARG A 87 -30.36 32.85 24.15
N GLY A 88 -30.19 32.57 25.43
CA GLY A 88 -29.97 33.62 26.42
C GLY A 88 -29.66 33.06 27.78
N GLN A 89 -29.38 33.94 28.72
CA GLN A 89 -29.18 33.57 30.13
C GLN A 89 -30.52 33.39 30.81
N SER A 90 -30.59 32.45 31.75
CA SER A 90 -31.80 32.25 32.55
C SER A 90 -32.07 33.46 33.43
N PRO A 91 -33.26 34.04 33.36
CA PRO A 91 -33.61 35.17 34.27
C PRO A 91 -33.50 34.81 35.76
N SER A 92 -33.68 33.54 36.11
CA SER A 92 -33.62 33.06 37.49
C SER A 92 -32.25 32.51 37.91
N ASP A 93 -31.30 32.35 36.96
CA ASP A 93 -29.95 31.81 37.16
C ASP A 93 -29.03 32.34 36.05
N PRO A 94 -28.39 33.49 36.24
CA PRO A 94 -27.57 34.13 35.20
C PRO A 94 -26.38 33.31 34.73
N ASP A 95 -25.94 32.30 35.47
CA ASP A 95 -24.85 31.39 35.10
C ASP A 95 -25.32 30.26 34.18
N ARG A 96 -26.65 30.13 33.98
CA ARG A 96 -27.25 29.08 33.14
C ARG A 96 -27.73 29.65 31.82
N THR A 97 -27.16 29.13 30.72
CA THR A 97 -27.65 29.41 29.37
C THR A 97 -28.89 28.58 29.07
N LEU A 98 -29.96 29.24 28.59
CA LEU A 98 -31.19 28.61 28.13
C LEU A 98 -31.30 28.70 26.61
N THR A 99 -31.90 27.67 26.00
CA THR A 99 -32.44 27.73 24.66
C THR A 99 -33.97 27.64 24.76
N VAL A 100 -34.64 28.68 24.34
CA VAL A 100 -36.09 28.72 24.35
C VAL A 100 -36.66 28.70 22.94
N GLU A 101 -37.72 27.95 22.76
CA GLU A 101 -38.52 27.99 21.52
C GLU A 101 -39.64 29.02 21.75
N VAL A 102 -39.64 30.08 20.96
CA VAL A 102 -40.60 31.17 21.03
C VAL A 102 -41.52 31.15 19.83
N SER A 103 -42.84 31.22 20.07
CA SER A 103 -43.84 31.45 19.02
C SER A 103 -44.63 32.70 19.36
N LEU A 104 -44.79 33.60 18.39
CA LEU A 104 -45.47 34.89 18.54
C LEU A 104 -46.75 34.89 17.71
N PHE A 105 -47.88 35.20 18.35
CA PHE A 105 -49.21 35.26 17.73
C PHE A 105 -49.81 36.65 17.93
N PRO A 106 -50.24 37.34 16.88
CA PRO A 106 -50.92 38.63 16.98
C PRO A 106 -52.28 38.46 17.64
N LEU A 107 -52.64 39.36 18.55
CA LEU A 107 -54.02 39.50 19.04
C LEU A 107 -54.76 40.51 18.18
N PRO A 108 -55.89 40.12 17.55
CA PRO A 108 -56.68 41.02 16.76
C PRO A 108 -57.32 42.09 17.65
N ASP A 109 -57.53 43.26 17.05
CA ASP A 109 -58.32 44.33 17.70
C ASP A 109 -59.79 43.90 17.79
N SER A 110 -60.24 43.51 18.97
CA SER A 110 -61.59 42.99 19.22
C SER A 110 -62.57 44.08 19.68
N GLY A 111 -62.16 45.35 19.69
CA GLY A 111 -62.99 46.48 20.10
C GLY A 111 -63.19 46.60 21.61
N ASP A 112 -62.92 45.59 22.41
CA ASP A 112 -63.02 45.56 23.87
C ASP A 112 -61.66 45.59 24.60
N GLY A 113 -60.51 45.56 23.82
CA GLY A 113 -59.16 45.60 24.38
C GLY A 113 -58.13 46.09 23.35
N PRO A 114 -56.98 46.60 23.82
CA PRO A 114 -55.94 47.03 22.88
C PRO A 114 -55.33 45.86 22.14
N PRO A 115 -55.01 46.05 20.83
CA PRO A 115 -54.25 45.04 20.08
C PRO A 115 -52.91 44.72 20.77
N GLY A 116 -52.39 43.52 20.56
CA GLY A 116 -51.16 43.08 21.21
C GLY A 116 -50.65 41.80 20.60
N LEU A 117 -49.82 41.06 21.32
CA LEU A 117 -49.34 39.74 20.89
C LEU A 117 -49.30 38.75 22.07
N VAL A 118 -49.38 37.47 21.75
CA VAL A 118 -49.14 36.39 22.72
C VAL A 118 -47.83 35.71 22.32
N ALA A 119 -46.89 35.62 23.27
CA ALA A 119 -45.72 34.77 23.14
C ALA A 119 -45.93 33.46 23.90
N VAL A 120 -45.64 32.38 23.24
CA VAL A 120 -45.54 31.01 23.80
C VAL A 120 -44.07 30.67 23.88
N VAL A 121 -43.59 30.42 25.09
CA VAL A 121 -42.16 30.17 25.35
C VAL A 121 -42.00 28.81 25.98
N GLU A 122 -41.17 27.97 25.38
CA GLU A 122 -40.84 26.63 25.87
C GLU A 122 -39.33 26.49 26.08
N ASP A 123 -38.92 26.08 27.28
CA ASP A 123 -37.51 25.72 27.53
C ASP A 123 -37.21 24.40 26.85
N VAL A 124 -36.41 24.47 25.82
CA VAL A 124 -35.99 23.33 25.00
C VAL A 124 -34.50 23.01 25.14
N THR A 125 -33.85 23.56 26.17
CA THR A 125 -32.40 23.45 26.37
C THR A 125 -31.92 22.02 26.36
N GLU A 126 -32.53 21.13 27.16
CA GLU A 126 -32.14 19.71 27.21
C GLU A 126 -32.43 18.99 25.89
N ARG A 127 -33.60 19.28 25.26
CA ARG A 127 -33.98 18.68 23.98
C ARG A 127 -33.04 19.12 22.86
N GLN A 128 -32.67 20.39 22.80
CA GLN A 128 -31.77 20.93 21.80
C GLN A 128 -30.33 20.42 22.03
N ALA A 129 -29.85 20.39 23.25
CA ALA A 129 -28.54 19.85 23.60
C ALA A 129 -28.44 18.35 23.20
N ALA A 130 -29.50 17.56 23.43
CA ALA A 130 -29.55 16.17 23.01
C ALA A 130 -29.54 16.03 21.46
N ALA A 131 -30.29 16.89 20.76
CA ALA A 131 -30.29 16.92 19.30
C ALA A 131 -28.92 17.32 18.72
N ASP A 132 -28.27 18.33 19.31
CA ASP A 132 -26.94 18.79 18.92
C ASP A 132 -25.89 17.66 19.12
N ARG A 133 -25.95 16.94 20.26
CA ARG A 133 -25.09 15.78 20.55
C ARG A 133 -25.27 14.66 19.52
N LEU A 134 -26.51 14.34 19.16
CA LEU A 134 -26.82 13.35 18.13
C LEU A 134 -26.33 13.78 16.74
N ALA A 135 -26.45 15.06 16.41
CA ALA A 135 -25.95 15.61 15.16
C ALA A 135 -24.41 15.49 15.04
N VAL A 136 -23.70 15.72 16.15
CA VAL A 136 -22.24 15.54 16.22
C VAL A 136 -21.87 14.07 16.00
N LEU A 137 -22.51 13.13 16.69
CA LEU A 137 -22.26 11.70 16.53
C LEU A 137 -22.55 11.21 15.10
N SER A 138 -23.67 11.67 14.53
CA SER A 138 -24.03 11.37 13.14
C SER A 138 -22.97 11.87 12.16
N ARG A 139 -22.45 13.07 12.36
CA ARG A 139 -21.36 13.65 11.55
C ARG A 139 -20.09 12.82 11.68
N VAL A 140 -19.65 12.54 12.90
CA VAL A 140 -18.47 11.68 13.13
C VAL A 140 -18.62 10.33 12.43
N HIS A 141 -19.78 9.69 12.58
CA HIS A 141 -20.04 8.37 11.97
C HIS A 141 -20.03 8.38 10.44
N SER A 142 -20.45 9.50 9.83
CA SER A 142 -20.51 9.61 8.36
C SER A 142 -19.20 10.09 7.72
N THR A 143 -18.30 10.71 8.49
CA THR A 143 -17.08 11.31 7.94
C THR A 143 -15.80 10.58 8.31
N VAL A 144 -15.74 9.97 9.51
CA VAL A 144 -14.54 9.31 10.01
C VAL A 144 -14.36 7.95 9.35
N GLY A 145 -13.17 7.73 8.79
CA GLY A 145 -12.81 6.46 8.15
C GLY A 145 -13.09 6.41 6.64
N SER A 146 -13.12 7.55 5.97
CA SER A 146 -13.26 7.61 4.50
C SER A 146 -12.09 6.98 3.78
N THR A 147 -10.93 6.86 4.43
CA THR A 147 -9.70 6.26 3.90
C THR A 147 -9.02 5.37 4.94
N LEU A 148 -8.06 4.56 4.50
CA LEU A 148 -7.18 3.77 5.37
C LEU A 148 -5.89 4.54 5.76
N ASP A 149 -5.96 5.88 5.78
CA ASP A 149 -4.86 6.72 6.23
C ASP A 149 -5.10 7.24 7.64
N VAL A 150 -4.14 6.99 8.54
CA VAL A 150 -4.21 7.35 9.97
C VAL A 150 -4.37 8.85 10.17
N ARG A 151 -3.65 9.66 9.38
CA ARG A 151 -3.70 11.12 9.48
C ARG A 151 -5.06 11.64 9.03
N THR A 152 -5.52 11.20 7.87
CA THR A 152 -6.83 11.58 7.32
C THR A 152 -7.94 11.23 8.30
N THR A 153 -7.93 10.03 8.87
CA THR A 153 -8.92 9.59 9.87
C THR A 153 -8.90 10.46 11.13
N ALA A 154 -7.71 10.82 11.62
CA ALA A 154 -7.58 11.73 12.77
C ALA A 154 -8.08 13.15 12.45
N ASP A 155 -7.80 13.67 11.27
CA ASP A 155 -8.26 14.98 10.81
C ASP A 155 -9.78 15.02 10.63
N GLU A 156 -10.39 13.95 10.14
CA GLU A 156 -11.83 13.79 10.00
C GLU A 156 -12.51 13.82 11.37
N LEU A 157 -11.95 13.11 12.36
CA LEU A 157 -12.46 13.13 13.74
C LEU A 157 -12.43 14.53 14.32
N VAL A 158 -11.29 15.21 14.24
CA VAL A 158 -11.11 16.56 14.79
C VAL A 158 -12.08 17.54 14.14
N ARG A 159 -12.20 17.52 12.79
CA ARG A 159 -13.16 18.37 12.04
C ARG A 159 -14.62 18.05 12.35
N GLY A 160 -14.93 16.79 12.64
CA GLY A 160 -16.28 16.38 13.03
C GLY A 160 -16.72 16.93 14.40
N LEU A 161 -15.75 17.17 15.29
CA LEU A 161 -15.99 17.62 16.66
C LEU A 161 -15.85 19.14 16.83
N VAL A 162 -14.99 19.81 16.08
CA VAL A 162 -14.72 21.25 16.17
C VAL A 162 -15.39 21.96 14.97
N PRO A 163 -16.06 23.12 15.16
CA PRO A 163 -16.31 23.85 16.42
C PRO A 163 -17.62 23.45 17.13
N ALA A 164 -18.41 22.53 16.56
CA ALA A 164 -19.79 22.29 17.02
C ALA A 164 -19.88 21.74 18.45
N PHE A 165 -18.96 20.86 18.84
CA PHE A 165 -18.96 20.18 20.13
C PHE A 165 -17.89 20.70 21.08
N ALA A 166 -16.68 20.95 20.58
CA ALA A 166 -15.56 21.46 21.33
C ALA A 166 -14.94 22.67 20.62
N ASP A 167 -14.29 23.56 21.36
CA ASP A 167 -13.60 24.72 20.80
C ASP A 167 -12.21 24.34 20.27
N GLY A 168 -11.66 23.20 20.74
CA GLY A 168 -10.45 22.58 20.23
C GLY A 168 -10.44 21.07 20.45
N ALA A 169 -9.72 20.36 19.60
CA ALA A 169 -9.53 18.92 19.71
C ALA A 169 -8.12 18.50 19.28
N SER A 170 -7.57 17.46 19.90
CA SER A 170 -6.32 16.84 19.46
C SER A 170 -6.41 15.33 19.47
N VAL A 171 -5.71 14.70 18.52
CA VAL A 171 -5.49 13.27 18.46
C VAL A 171 -3.99 13.01 18.61
N ASP A 172 -3.63 12.33 19.69
CA ASP A 172 -2.26 11.91 19.98
C ASP A 172 -2.19 10.39 19.99
N LEU A 173 -1.40 9.77 19.09
CA LEU A 173 -1.27 8.31 18.98
C LEU A 173 0.07 7.82 19.51
N LEU A 174 0.07 6.63 20.08
CA LEU A 174 1.29 5.91 20.46
C LEU A 174 2.10 5.58 19.20
N ASP A 175 3.42 5.71 19.28
CA ASP A 175 4.32 5.38 18.17
C ASP A 175 4.36 3.86 17.94
N ASP A 176 4.29 3.41 16.69
CA ASP A 176 4.12 2.01 16.30
C ASP A 176 5.24 1.04 16.77
N GLY A 177 6.37 1.58 17.27
CA GLY A 177 7.50 0.78 17.75
C GLY A 177 7.38 0.21 19.16
N LEU A 178 6.32 0.53 19.94
CA LEU A 178 6.25 0.26 21.38
C LEU A 178 5.11 -0.66 21.83
N THR A 179 4.40 -1.35 20.94
CA THR A 179 3.10 -1.97 21.24
C THR A 179 3.12 -3.46 21.53
N SER A 180 4.03 -3.98 22.34
CA SER A 180 3.97 -5.39 22.76
C SER A 180 4.12 -5.54 24.27
N GLY A 181 3.33 -4.80 25.06
CA GLY A 181 3.33 -4.92 26.51
C GLY A 181 2.39 -3.92 27.19
N PRO A 182 2.23 -4.01 28.54
CA PRO A 182 1.49 -3.01 29.29
C PRO A 182 2.11 -1.64 29.04
N LEU A 183 1.25 -0.65 28.73
CA LEU A 183 1.68 0.71 28.41
C LEU A 183 2.47 1.32 29.59
N SER A 184 3.72 1.65 29.31
CA SER A 184 4.48 2.49 30.24
C SER A 184 3.89 3.92 30.20
N SER A 185 3.67 4.54 31.36
CA SER A 185 3.29 5.96 31.46
C SER A 185 4.29 6.91 30.77
N ALA A 186 5.48 6.42 30.41
CA ALA A 186 6.52 7.12 29.69
C ALA A 186 6.48 6.91 28.16
N ALA A 187 5.48 6.20 27.63
CA ALA A 187 5.40 5.98 26.18
C ALA A 187 5.19 7.30 25.43
N PRO A 188 6.01 7.60 24.41
CA PRO A 188 5.83 8.81 23.61
C PRO A 188 4.56 8.73 22.78
N LEU A 189 3.79 9.79 22.79
CA LEU A 189 2.64 9.99 21.91
C LEU A 189 3.00 11.02 20.84
N ARG A 190 2.68 10.69 19.61
CA ARG A 190 2.82 11.57 18.47
C ARG A 190 1.53 12.30 18.21
N ARG A 191 1.60 13.62 18.11
CA ARG A 191 0.45 14.42 17.67
C ARG A 191 0.17 14.19 16.21
N ILE A 192 -1.00 13.64 15.88
CA ILE A 192 -1.40 13.31 14.52
C ILE A 192 -2.26 14.44 13.94
N SER A 193 -3.20 14.97 14.72
CA SER A 193 -4.11 16.02 14.27
C SER A 193 -4.47 16.96 15.43
N PHE A 194 -4.74 18.21 15.08
CA PHE A 194 -5.13 19.24 16.03
C PHE A 194 -5.93 20.36 15.34
N ALA A 195 -6.98 20.86 15.98
CA ALA A 195 -7.73 22.05 15.55
C ALA A 195 -8.26 22.81 16.78
N PRO A 196 -8.38 24.14 16.71
CA PRO A 196 -7.77 25.01 15.73
C PRO A 196 -6.26 25.15 15.96
N ALA A 197 -5.49 25.32 14.91
CA ALA A 197 -4.03 25.28 14.96
C ALA A 197 -3.38 26.49 15.66
N ASP A 198 -4.09 27.59 15.81
CA ASP A 198 -3.47 28.90 16.05
C ASP A 198 -3.36 29.32 17.51
N THR A 199 -4.02 28.66 18.48
CA THR A 199 -4.16 29.24 19.83
C THR A 199 -3.89 28.32 21.02
N LEU A 200 -3.90 27.01 20.87
CA LEU A 200 -4.04 26.10 22.02
C LEU A 200 -2.82 25.26 22.41
N THR A 201 -1.68 25.30 21.70
CA THR A 201 -0.63 24.33 22.02
C THR A 201 0.77 24.66 21.54
N THR A 202 1.77 24.31 22.36
CA THR A 202 3.19 24.26 21.99
C THR A 202 3.56 22.99 21.23
N ARG A 203 2.71 21.96 21.21
CA ARG A 203 2.94 20.73 20.47
C ARG A 203 2.43 20.87 19.04
N ARG A 204 3.32 20.73 18.08
CA ARG A 204 2.99 20.72 16.65
C ARG A 204 2.59 19.32 16.20
N GLU A 205 1.89 19.25 15.09
CA GLU A 205 1.68 17.96 14.42
C GLU A 205 3.02 17.31 14.10
N GLY A 206 3.13 16.01 14.34
CA GLY A 206 4.36 15.24 14.17
C GLY A 206 5.25 15.17 15.41
N ASP A 207 5.08 16.06 16.40
CA ASP A 207 5.85 16.01 17.65
C ASP A 207 5.55 14.71 18.41
N SER A 208 6.59 13.96 18.74
CA SER A 208 6.51 12.73 19.52
C SER A 208 7.27 12.89 20.83
N ARG A 209 6.53 12.86 21.93
CA ARG A 209 7.08 12.92 23.31
C ARG A 209 6.07 12.36 24.32
N PRO A 210 6.53 11.82 25.46
CA PRO A 210 5.64 11.40 26.53
C PRO A 210 4.91 12.59 27.13
N PHE A 211 3.72 12.34 27.71
CA PHE A 211 3.07 13.29 28.58
C PHE A 211 3.72 13.28 29.97
N PRO A 212 3.85 14.44 30.61
CA PRO A 212 4.37 14.51 31.98
C PRO A 212 3.50 13.70 32.96
N TYR A 213 4.11 13.17 33.99
CA TYR A 213 3.43 12.41 35.04
C TYR A 213 3.55 13.15 36.38
N PRO A 214 2.51 13.20 37.23
CA PRO A 214 1.13 12.74 37.01
C PRO A 214 0.26 13.82 36.32
N THR A 215 -0.45 13.44 35.28
CA THR A 215 -1.38 14.34 34.57
C THR A 215 -2.66 13.58 34.20
N PRO A 216 -3.77 14.26 33.88
CA PRO A 216 -5.00 13.62 33.39
C PRO A 216 -4.78 12.75 32.15
N TYR A 217 -3.82 13.11 31.31
CA TYR A 217 -3.46 12.35 30.11
C TYR A 217 -2.87 10.98 30.47
N THR A 218 -1.85 10.98 31.34
CA THR A 218 -1.20 9.73 31.79
C THR A 218 -2.12 8.88 32.66
N GLN A 219 -3.02 9.48 33.41
CA GLN A 219 -4.05 8.75 34.13
C GLN A 219 -5.03 8.05 33.19
N ALA A 220 -5.52 8.76 32.15
CA ALA A 220 -6.43 8.18 31.16
C ALA A 220 -5.78 7.03 30.35
N LEU A 221 -4.46 7.09 30.14
CA LEU A 221 -3.72 5.99 29.51
C LEU A 221 -3.58 4.76 30.43
N ASN A 222 -3.37 4.99 31.73
CA ASN A 222 -3.10 3.92 32.68
C ASN A 222 -4.36 3.15 33.09
N ASP A 223 -5.44 3.85 33.41
CA ASP A 223 -6.70 3.23 33.85
C ASP A 223 -7.70 3.01 32.69
N THR A 224 -7.36 3.54 31.50
CA THR A 224 -8.18 3.45 30.29
C THR A 224 -9.57 4.07 30.42
N GLU A 225 -9.75 5.01 31.37
CA GLU A 225 -11.01 5.68 31.63
C GLU A 225 -11.02 7.12 31.06
N ALA A 226 -12.13 7.46 30.43
CA ALA A 226 -12.37 8.83 29.97
C ALA A 226 -12.75 9.73 31.16
N ARG A 227 -12.31 10.98 31.12
CA ARG A 227 -12.52 11.92 32.21
C ARG A 227 -12.76 13.34 31.77
N ILE A 228 -13.61 14.05 32.53
CA ILE A 228 -13.76 15.50 32.47
C ILE A 228 -12.78 16.11 33.45
N VAL A 229 -12.05 17.13 33.01
CA VAL A 229 -11.05 17.81 33.82
C VAL A 229 -11.34 19.32 33.81
N ALA A 230 -11.53 19.89 34.97
CA ALA A 230 -11.57 21.36 35.13
C ALA A 230 -10.13 21.90 34.99
N VAL A 231 -9.97 22.95 34.21
CA VAL A 231 -8.68 23.63 34.01
C VAL A 231 -8.72 24.92 34.81
N THR A 232 -8.14 24.88 36.02
CA THR A 232 -8.02 26.04 36.91
C THR A 232 -6.55 26.40 37.09
N PRO A 233 -6.18 27.67 37.30
CA PRO A 233 -4.78 28.09 37.42
C PRO A 233 -4.00 27.39 38.55
N ASP A 234 -4.69 26.89 39.54
CA ASP A 234 -4.16 26.17 40.70
C ASP A 234 -4.18 24.65 40.57
N ALA A 235 -4.56 24.12 39.39
CA ALA A 235 -4.61 22.69 39.17
C ALA A 235 -3.20 22.06 39.29
N PRO A 236 -2.99 21.07 40.21
CA PRO A 236 -1.66 20.56 40.54
C PRO A 236 -0.91 19.94 39.35
N TRP A 237 -1.64 19.38 38.37
CA TRP A 237 -1.03 18.74 37.21
C TRP A 237 -0.41 19.72 36.19
N LEU A 238 -0.79 21.01 36.23
CA LEU A 238 -0.19 22.06 35.41
C LEU A 238 1.29 22.27 35.76
N ALA A 239 1.67 22.05 37.00
CA ALA A 239 3.04 22.20 37.48
C ALA A 239 3.98 21.10 36.97
N ALA A 240 3.45 19.99 36.43
CA ALA A 240 4.26 18.88 35.91
C ALA A 240 5.06 19.27 34.64
N ASP A 241 4.49 20.17 33.83
CA ASP A 241 5.19 20.78 32.66
C ASP A 241 4.54 22.12 32.33
N PRO A 242 5.02 23.21 32.94
CA PRO A 242 4.45 24.54 32.72
C PRO A 242 4.48 24.98 31.25
N GLU A 243 5.55 24.63 30.51
CA GLU A 243 5.69 25.03 29.11
C GLU A 243 4.62 24.35 28.22
N MET A 244 4.31 23.09 28.53
CA MET A 244 3.28 22.34 27.81
C MET A 244 1.88 22.86 28.08
N PHE A 245 1.58 23.29 29.32
CA PHE A 245 0.22 23.58 29.75
C PHE A 245 -0.13 25.07 29.82
N GLU A 246 0.87 25.97 29.85
CA GLU A 246 0.64 27.41 29.81
C GLU A 246 -0.27 27.88 28.65
N PRO A 247 -0.17 27.30 27.41
CA PRO A 247 -1.08 27.67 26.34
C PRO A 247 -2.54 27.41 26.62
N LEU A 248 -2.90 26.41 27.45
CA LEU A 248 -4.28 26.13 27.83
C LEU A 248 -4.84 27.28 28.70
N LEU A 249 -4.02 27.79 29.60
CA LEU A 249 -4.39 28.92 30.44
C LEU A 249 -4.49 30.22 29.63
N LYS A 250 -3.54 30.46 28.73
CA LYS A 250 -3.55 31.65 27.84
C LYS A 250 -4.76 31.66 26.90
N ALA A 251 -5.19 30.49 26.45
CA ALA A 251 -6.38 30.31 25.61
C ALA A 251 -7.68 30.30 26.44
N ASN A 252 -7.58 30.52 27.76
CA ASN A 252 -8.73 30.53 28.68
C ASN A 252 -9.56 29.22 28.61
N VAL A 253 -8.88 28.08 28.43
CA VAL A 253 -9.55 26.78 28.52
C VAL A 253 -10.03 26.56 29.95
N ARG A 254 -11.30 26.25 30.12
CA ARG A 254 -11.94 26.07 31.45
C ARG A 254 -12.22 24.60 31.73
N SER A 255 -12.43 23.81 30.71
CA SER A 255 -12.79 22.41 30.82
C SER A 255 -12.19 21.61 29.65
N MET A 256 -11.75 20.40 29.92
CA MET A 256 -11.31 19.48 28.90
C MET A 256 -11.85 18.06 29.14
N ILE A 257 -12.01 17.29 28.07
CA ILE A 257 -12.27 15.86 28.12
C ILE A 257 -11.04 15.15 27.60
N VAL A 258 -10.55 14.15 28.32
CA VAL A 258 -9.47 13.24 27.87
C VAL A 258 -10.06 11.84 27.73
N VAL A 259 -10.00 11.29 26.53
CA VAL A 259 -10.56 9.97 26.19
C VAL A 259 -9.50 9.10 25.60
N PRO A 260 -9.25 7.88 26.11
CA PRO A 260 -8.38 6.92 25.47
C PRO A 260 -9.02 6.38 24.19
N LEU A 261 -8.26 6.41 23.10
CA LEU A 261 -8.61 5.76 21.85
C LEU A 261 -8.28 4.27 22.00
N ARG A 262 -9.28 3.44 22.20
CA ARG A 262 -9.12 2.02 22.53
C ARG A 262 -9.92 1.12 21.59
N VAL A 263 -9.27 0.03 21.17
CA VAL A 263 -9.93 -1.09 20.48
C VAL A 263 -9.68 -2.36 21.30
N ARG A 264 -10.74 -2.99 21.78
CA ARG A 264 -10.66 -4.13 22.72
C ARG A 264 -9.79 -3.77 23.93
N ASP A 265 -8.66 -4.47 24.11
CA ASP A 265 -7.72 -4.25 25.23
C ASP A 265 -6.50 -3.39 24.86
N THR A 266 -6.45 -2.88 23.61
CA THR A 266 -5.31 -2.09 23.12
C THR A 266 -5.65 -0.61 23.08
N VAL A 267 -4.84 0.20 23.78
CA VAL A 267 -4.92 1.66 23.70
C VAL A 267 -4.04 2.13 22.54
N LEU A 268 -4.63 2.87 21.61
CA LEU A 268 -3.94 3.43 20.45
C LEU A 268 -3.38 4.83 20.73
N GLY A 269 -4.00 5.57 21.65
CA GLY A 269 -3.64 6.94 21.97
C GLY A 269 -4.71 7.67 22.75
N LEU A 270 -4.78 8.98 22.59
CA LEU A 270 -5.70 9.87 23.27
C LEU A 270 -6.43 10.79 22.27
N LEU A 271 -7.72 10.98 22.51
CA LEU A 271 -8.49 12.12 22.03
C LEU A 271 -8.62 13.11 23.18
N THR A 272 -8.25 14.38 22.96
CA THR A 272 -8.46 15.44 23.93
C THR A 272 -9.33 16.53 23.32
N LEU A 273 -10.36 16.94 24.06
CA LEU A 273 -11.29 18.01 23.69
C LEU A 273 -11.12 19.17 24.65
N TYR A 274 -11.14 20.38 24.14
CA TYR A 274 -10.95 21.60 24.91
C TYR A 274 -12.15 22.52 24.75
N ARG A 275 -12.60 23.15 25.87
CA ARG A 275 -13.70 24.12 25.90
C ARG A 275 -13.29 25.35 26.70
N HIS A 276 -13.41 26.51 26.08
CA HIS A 276 -13.18 27.81 26.71
C HIS A 276 -14.48 28.57 27.00
N ARG A 277 -15.63 28.06 26.54
CA ARG A 277 -16.98 28.62 26.79
C ARG A 277 -17.27 28.61 28.28
N THR A 278 -18.26 29.44 28.67
CA THR A 278 -18.74 29.54 30.07
C THR A 278 -19.29 28.22 30.58
N ASP A 279 -19.92 27.44 29.68
CA ASP A 279 -20.51 26.14 30.02
C ASP A 279 -19.44 25.05 29.96
N PRO A 280 -19.02 24.46 31.09
CA PRO A 280 -18.06 23.37 31.09
C PRO A 280 -18.65 22.09 30.45
N PHE A 281 -17.80 21.11 30.18
CA PHE A 281 -18.27 19.79 29.76
C PHE A 281 -19.06 19.10 30.87
N GLU A 282 -20.16 18.45 30.51
CA GLU A 282 -21.01 17.64 31.36
C GLU A 282 -20.82 16.14 31.14
N GLU A 283 -21.40 15.30 32.02
CA GLU A 283 -21.33 13.83 31.89
C GLU A 283 -21.93 13.33 30.57
N ALA A 284 -23.02 13.97 30.10
CA ALA A 284 -23.61 13.64 28.79
C ALA A 284 -22.68 13.98 27.62
N ASP A 285 -21.77 14.95 27.74
CA ASP A 285 -20.75 15.26 26.76
C ASP A 285 -19.62 14.21 26.78
N LEU A 286 -19.29 13.67 27.96
CA LEU A 286 -18.33 12.58 28.09
C LEU A 286 -18.78 11.33 27.33
N ASP A 287 -20.07 11.01 27.37
CA ASP A 287 -20.63 9.89 26.61
C ASP A 287 -20.52 10.09 25.09
N VAL A 288 -20.75 11.30 24.60
CA VAL A 288 -20.54 11.64 23.19
C VAL A 288 -19.06 11.49 22.82
N ALA A 289 -18.16 11.99 23.66
CA ALA A 289 -16.72 11.88 23.45
C ALA A 289 -16.25 10.41 23.43
N ARG A 290 -16.78 9.56 24.34
CA ARG A 290 -16.51 8.11 24.35
C ARG A 290 -16.95 7.43 23.06
N GLN A 291 -18.15 7.73 22.56
CA GLN A 291 -18.68 7.14 21.32
C GLN A 291 -17.88 7.60 20.09
N ALA A 292 -17.57 8.89 20.00
CA ALA A 292 -16.74 9.43 18.93
C ALA A 292 -15.34 8.80 18.93
N ALA A 293 -14.72 8.67 20.11
CA ALA A 293 -13.42 8.04 20.29
C ALA A 293 -13.46 6.55 19.91
N ALA A 294 -14.50 5.81 20.27
CA ALA A 294 -14.65 4.40 19.92
C ALA A 294 -14.79 4.19 18.41
N THR A 295 -15.59 5.04 17.74
CA THR A 295 -15.71 5.02 16.27
C THR A 295 -14.34 5.28 15.61
N ALA A 296 -13.67 6.35 16.03
CA ALA A 296 -12.36 6.70 15.46
C ALA A 296 -11.29 5.65 15.75
N ALA A 297 -11.26 5.09 16.96
CA ALA A 297 -10.30 4.06 17.33
C ALA A 297 -10.39 2.83 16.42
N ALA A 298 -11.60 2.38 16.08
CA ALA A 298 -11.79 1.25 15.15
C ALA A 298 -11.20 1.54 13.76
N HIS A 299 -11.44 2.73 13.21
CA HIS A 299 -10.90 3.13 11.91
C HIS A 299 -9.37 3.38 11.96
N LEU A 300 -8.85 3.95 13.04
CA LEU A 300 -7.41 4.14 13.25
C LEU A 300 -6.67 2.81 13.38
N ASP A 301 -7.24 1.82 14.05
CA ASP A 301 -6.67 0.48 14.17
C ASP A 301 -6.63 -0.23 12.82
N ASN A 302 -7.71 -0.14 12.03
CA ASN A 302 -7.76 -0.65 10.67
C ASN A 302 -6.68 0.01 9.78
N ALA A 303 -6.56 1.34 9.84
CA ALA A 303 -5.56 2.08 9.08
C ALA A 303 -4.12 1.71 9.49
N ARG A 304 -3.86 1.52 10.80
CA ARG A 304 -2.55 1.06 11.32
C ARG A 304 -2.23 -0.37 10.89
N SER A 305 -3.19 -1.27 10.97
CA SER A 305 -3.04 -2.66 10.56
C SER A 305 -2.73 -2.76 9.08
N TYR A 306 -3.47 -2.04 8.25
CA TYR A 306 -3.21 -1.94 6.81
C TYR A 306 -1.81 -1.39 6.51
N ARG A 307 -1.41 -0.30 7.17
CA ARG A 307 -0.06 0.27 7.00
C ARG A 307 1.04 -0.71 7.39
N ARG A 308 0.87 -1.46 8.50
CA ARG A 308 1.84 -2.45 8.96
C ARG A 308 1.96 -3.60 7.96
N GLU A 309 0.86 -4.15 7.52
CA GLU A 309 0.81 -5.20 6.51
C GLU A 309 1.49 -4.75 5.21
N HIS A 310 1.15 -3.57 4.73
CA HIS A 310 1.74 -2.98 3.53
C HIS A 310 3.26 -2.76 3.67
N MET A 311 3.72 -2.30 4.83
CA MET A 311 5.16 -2.10 5.10
C MET A 311 5.92 -3.43 5.12
N VAL A 312 5.37 -4.47 5.74
CA VAL A 312 5.96 -5.81 5.77
C VAL A 312 6.03 -6.39 4.37
N ALA A 313 4.93 -6.34 3.63
CA ALA A 313 4.84 -6.83 2.25
C ALA A 313 5.83 -6.10 1.32
N SER A 314 5.88 -4.77 1.35
CA SER A 314 6.83 -3.96 0.56
C SER A 314 8.29 -4.25 0.92
N THR A 315 8.57 -4.51 2.19
CA THR A 315 9.93 -4.87 2.63
C THR A 315 10.33 -6.26 2.15
N LEU A 316 9.41 -7.23 2.24
CA LEU A 316 9.61 -8.58 1.74
C LEU A 316 9.83 -8.59 0.22
N GLN A 317 8.94 -7.95 -0.51
CA GLN A 317 9.01 -7.80 -1.96
C GLN A 317 10.34 -7.20 -2.41
N ARG A 318 10.78 -6.09 -1.78
CA ARG A 318 12.07 -5.43 -2.10
C ARG A 318 13.27 -6.35 -1.84
N LYS A 319 13.23 -7.19 -0.80
CA LYS A 319 14.28 -8.18 -0.53
C LYS A 319 14.26 -9.35 -1.49
N LEU A 320 13.10 -9.69 -2.03
CA LEU A 320 12.93 -10.77 -3.00
C LEU A 320 13.18 -10.33 -4.44
N GLN A 321 13.17 -9.04 -4.77
CA GLN A 321 13.59 -8.53 -6.09
C GLN A 321 15.11 -8.69 -6.31
N PRO A 322 15.59 -8.76 -7.58
CA PRO A 322 17.01 -8.80 -7.87
C PRO A 322 17.72 -7.55 -7.33
N SER A 323 18.70 -7.74 -6.45
CA SER A 323 19.51 -6.62 -5.92
C SER A 323 20.43 -6.02 -6.99
N THR A 324 20.84 -6.83 -7.98
CA THR A 324 21.69 -6.42 -9.10
C THR A 324 21.33 -7.25 -10.33
N THR A 325 21.24 -6.60 -11.49
CA THR A 325 21.21 -7.32 -12.78
C THR A 325 22.63 -7.67 -13.21
N PRO A 326 22.89 -8.93 -13.58
CA PRO A 326 24.21 -9.33 -14.02
C PRO A 326 24.59 -8.59 -15.31
N ARG A 327 25.86 -8.18 -15.43
CA ARG A 327 26.37 -7.68 -16.70
C ARG A 327 26.62 -8.86 -17.63
N LEU A 328 25.88 -8.94 -18.71
CA LEU A 328 25.92 -10.04 -19.68
C LEU A 328 26.38 -9.52 -21.03
N SER A 329 27.17 -10.35 -21.73
CA SER A 329 27.57 -10.09 -23.10
C SER A 329 26.39 -10.21 -24.09
N ALA A 330 25.44 -11.09 -23.79
CA ALA A 330 24.27 -11.36 -24.62
C ALA A 330 23.32 -10.16 -24.75
N VAL A 331 23.16 -9.37 -23.69
CA VAL A 331 22.20 -8.26 -23.63
C VAL A 331 22.72 -7.13 -22.78
N GLU A 332 22.28 -5.92 -23.10
CA GLU A 332 22.27 -4.78 -22.19
C GLU A 332 20.87 -4.66 -21.61
N THR A 333 20.73 -4.50 -20.30
CA THR A 333 19.44 -4.44 -19.64
C THR A 333 19.23 -3.18 -18.84
N ALA A 334 18.00 -2.70 -18.80
CA ALA A 334 17.51 -1.71 -17.82
C ALA A 334 16.14 -2.17 -17.31
N HIS A 335 15.85 -1.83 -16.08
CA HIS A 335 14.54 -2.15 -15.49
C HIS A 335 14.00 -0.96 -14.72
N MET A 336 12.69 -0.90 -14.66
CA MET A 336 11.93 0.00 -13.80
C MET A 336 10.94 -0.85 -13.01
N TYR A 337 10.87 -0.60 -11.72
CA TYR A 337 9.89 -1.17 -10.83
C TYR A 337 9.26 -0.05 -10.01
N LEU A 338 7.94 0.06 -10.11
CA LEU A 338 7.13 1.04 -9.38
C LEU A 338 6.20 0.28 -8.42
N PRO A 339 6.58 0.19 -7.14
CA PRO A 339 5.73 -0.43 -6.14
C PRO A 339 4.64 0.56 -5.69
N GLU A 340 3.38 0.18 -5.82
CA GLU A 340 2.25 0.97 -5.31
C GLU A 340 1.45 0.21 -4.25
N SER A 341 1.19 -1.09 -4.45
CA SER A 341 0.27 -1.87 -3.62
C SER A 341 0.93 -3.01 -2.85
N ALA A 342 2.26 -3.14 -2.86
CA ALA A 342 2.96 -4.33 -2.39
C ALA A 342 2.41 -5.60 -3.09
N GLY A 343 2.34 -5.56 -4.41
CA GLY A 343 1.81 -6.62 -5.25
C GLY A 343 2.77 -7.77 -5.50
N GLY A 344 2.43 -8.61 -6.44
CA GLY A 344 3.15 -9.81 -6.83
C GLY A 344 4.07 -9.66 -8.05
N ASP A 345 4.28 -8.46 -8.54
CA ASP A 345 5.08 -8.18 -9.72
C ASP A 345 6.57 -8.47 -9.52
N TRP A 346 7.18 -9.16 -10.48
CA TRP A 346 8.63 -9.38 -10.47
C TRP A 346 9.24 -9.39 -11.86
N TYR A 347 10.55 -9.20 -11.90
CA TYR A 347 11.38 -9.43 -13.08
C TYR A 347 12.63 -10.24 -12.71
N ASP A 348 13.23 -10.88 -13.68
CA ASP A 348 14.54 -11.51 -13.50
C ASP A 348 15.34 -11.53 -14.81
N VAL A 349 16.67 -11.50 -14.67
CA VAL A 349 17.63 -11.66 -15.77
C VAL A 349 18.58 -12.78 -15.36
N ILE A 350 18.39 -13.96 -15.97
CA ILE A 350 19.05 -15.18 -15.53
C ILE A 350 20.09 -15.58 -16.59
N PRO A 351 21.40 -15.59 -16.25
CA PRO A 351 22.40 -16.18 -17.14
C PRO A 351 22.17 -17.69 -17.26
N LEU A 352 22.21 -18.17 -18.48
CA LEU A 352 22.09 -19.60 -18.82
C LEU A 352 23.41 -20.10 -19.44
N SER A 353 23.53 -21.41 -19.64
CA SER A 353 24.65 -22.02 -20.31
C SER A 353 24.83 -21.48 -21.75
N GLY A 354 26.03 -21.57 -22.31
CA GLY A 354 26.30 -21.17 -23.69
C GLY A 354 26.15 -19.67 -23.96
N ALA A 355 26.42 -18.82 -22.96
CA ALA A 355 26.25 -17.37 -22.99
C ALA A 355 24.79 -16.90 -23.23
N ARG A 356 23.82 -17.81 -23.15
CA ARG A 356 22.38 -17.48 -23.27
C ARG A 356 21.89 -16.72 -22.06
N VAL A 357 20.76 -16.05 -22.21
CA VAL A 357 20.09 -15.31 -21.15
C VAL A 357 18.59 -15.58 -21.18
N ALA A 358 18.00 -15.76 -20.01
CA ALA A 358 16.54 -15.69 -19.81
C ALA A 358 16.15 -14.32 -19.25
N LEU A 359 15.18 -13.69 -19.91
CA LEU A 359 14.50 -12.47 -19.46
C LEU A 359 13.10 -12.89 -18.99
N VAL A 360 12.76 -12.53 -17.78
CA VAL A 360 11.52 -12.96 -17.14
C VAL A 360 10.80 -11.77 -16.56
N VAL A 361 9.48 -11.74 -16.76
CA VAL A 361 8.56 -10.85 -16.04
C VAL A 361 7.33 -11.67 -15.66
N GLY A 362 6.82 -11.45 -14.47
CA GLY A 362 5.61 -12.10 -13.99
C GLY A 362 4.85 -11.24 -13.00
N ASP A 363 3.65 -11.67 -12.70
CA ASP A 363 2.71 -11.00 -11.84
C ASP A 363 1.85 -12.05 -11.10
N VAL A 364 1.86 -12.01 -9.76
CA VAL A 364 1.07 -12.89 -8.89
C VAL A 364 -0.28 -12.23 -8.60
N ALA A 365 -1.34 -12.98 -8.74
CA ALA A 365 -2.68 -12.50 -8.46
C ALA A 365 -2.84 -12.05 -6.99
N GLY A 366 -3.44 -10.87 -6.78
CA GLY A 366 -3.66 -10.29 -5.46
C GLY A 366 -2.54 -9.35 -5.01
N HIS A 367 -2.55 -8.98 -3.74
CA HIS A 367 -1.61 -8.03 -3.16
C HIS A 367 -1.29 -8.41 -1.70
N GLY A 368 -0.30 -7.72 -1.11
CA GLY A 368 0.06 -7.91 0.29
C GLY A 368 1.11 -9.00 0.50
N ILE A 369 1.19 -9.49 1.73
CA ILE A 369 2.23 -10.42 2.17
C ILE A 369 2.17 -11.75 1.41
N GLU A 370 0.98 -12.26 1.16
CA GLU A 370 0.77 -13.56 0.49
C GLU A 370 1.23 -13.51 -0.97
N ALA A 371 0.86 -12.45 -1.70
CA ALA A 371 1.32 -12.27 -3.08
C ALA A 371 2.85 -12.13 -3.16
N ALA A 372 3.47 -11.34 -2.26
CA ALA A 372 4.90 -11.19 -2.17
C ALA A 372 5.63 -12.52 -1.83
N ALA A 373 5.07 -13.33 -0.93
CA ALA A 373 5.62 -14.64 -0.57
C ALA A 373 5.54 -15.62 -1.75
N THR A 374 4.40 -15.71 -2.40
CA THR A 374 4.18 -16.55 -3.59
C THR A 374 5.11 -16.15 -4.74
N MET A 375 5.25 -14.85 -5.00
CA MET A 375 6.21 -14.30 -5.96
C MET A 375 7.63 -14.79 -5.67
N GLY A 376 8.06 -14.70 -4.40
CA GLY A 376 9.39 -15.16 -3.99
C GLY A 376 9.60 -16.65 -4.25
N GLN A 377 8.61 -17.49 -3.95
CA GLN A 377 8.66 -18.94 -4.20
C GLN A 377 8.73 -19.26 -5.69
N LEU A 378 7.87 -18.65 -6.51
CA LEU A 378 7.87 -18.84 -7.95
C LEU A 378 9.17 -18.38 -8.59
N ARG A 379 9.71 -17.23 -8.16
CA ARG A 379 10.99 -16.72 -8.67
C ARG A 379 12.17 -17.64 -8.32
N ILE A 380 12.24 -18.17 -7.11
CA ILE A 380 13.29 -19.13 -6.69
C ILE A 380 13.15 -20.42 -7.49
N ALA A 381 11.94 -20.96 -7.62
CA ALA A 381 11.66 -22.14 -8.42
C ALA A 381 12.11 -21.94 -9.87
N LEU A 382 11.73 -20.81 -10.49
CA LEU A 382 12.12 -20.46 -11.85
C LEU A 382 13.64 -20.43 -12.03
N ARG A 383 14.37 -19.78 -11.12
CA ARG A 383 15.84 -19.72 -11.18
C ARG A 383 16.46 -21.12 -11.06
N THR A 384 15.91 -21.95 -10.19
CA THR A 384 16.38 -23.33 -10.01
C THR A 384 16.12 -24.18 -11.26
N LEU A 385 14.94 -24.04 -11.86
CA LEU A 385 14.58 -24.72 -13.10
C LEU A 385 15.42 -24.22 -14.29
N ALA A 386 15.69 -22.92 -14.37
CA ALA A 386 16.53 -22.33 -15.41
C ALA A 386 17.97 -22.90 -15.42
N LEU A 387 18.51 -23.26 -14.23
CA LEU A 387 19.82 -23.92 -14.10
C LEU A 387 19.82 -25.36 -14.63
N LYS A 388 18.66 -25.95 -14.90
CA LYS A 388 18.54 -27.27 -15.55
C LYS A 388 18.64 -27.22 -17.06
N ASP A 389 18.76 -26.01 -17.61
CA ASP A 389 18.85 -25.79 -19.06
C ASP A 389 17.66 -26.36 -19.87
N LEU A 390 16.48 -26.40 -19.27
CA LEU A 390 15.25 -26.86 -19.91
C LEU A 390 14.86 -25.96 -21.09
N GLU A 391 14.16 -26.52 -22.07
CA GLU A 391 13.51 -25.72 -23.10
C GLU A 391 12.43 -24.83 -22.49
N THR A 392 12.08 -23.72 -23.15
CA THR A 392 11.23 -22.68 -22.55
C THR A 392 9.82 -23.16 -22.18
N ASP A 393 9.26 -24.06 -22.95
CA ASP A 393 7.95 -24.70 -22.71
C ASP A 393 8.01 -25.71 -21.56
N GLU A 394 9.05 -26.51 -21.44
CA GLU A 394 9.27 -27.42 -20.32
C GLU A 394 9.49 -26.64 -19.03
N LEU A 395 10.31 -25.59 -19.08
CA LEU A 395 10.57 -24.70 -17.93
C LEU A 395 9.26 -24.09 -17.40
N LEU A 396 8.40 -23.60 -18.29
CA LEU A 396 7.13 -23.00 -17.91
C LEU A 396 6.13 -24.06 -17.43
N THR A 397 6.17 -25.29 -17.99
CA THR A 397 5.34 -26.41 -17.53
C THR A 397 5.70 -26.82 -16.09
N HIS A 398 6.99 -26.96 -15.78
CA HIS A 398 7.40 -27.25 -14.41
C HIS A 398 7.12 -26.10 -13.44
N LEU A 399 7.20 -24.86 -13.90
CA LEU A 399 6.79 -23.71 -13.08
C LEU A 399 5.28 -23.72 -12.80
N ASP A 400 4.45 -24.15 -13.76
CA ASP A 400 3.00 -24.32 -13.59
C ASP A 400 2.67 -25.43 -12.57
N GLU A 401 3.44 -26.52 -12.55
CA GLU A 401 3.33 -27.57 -11.53
C GLU A 401 3.59 -27.01 -10.12
N VAL A 402 4.64 -26.19 -9.96
CA VAL A 402 4.94 -25.50 -8.70
C VAL A 402 3.81 -24.54 -8.32
N ALA A 403 3.35 -23.73 -9.26
CA ALA A 403 2.25 -22.78 -9.03
C ALA A 403 0.96 -23.51 -8.61
N SER A 404 0.68 -24.67 -9.22
CA SER A 404 -0.48 -25.51 -8.87
C SER A 404 -0.44 -26.05 -7.44
N GLN A 405 0.77 -26.29 -6.89
CA GLN A 405 0.94 -26.69 -5.50
C GLN A 405 0.77 -25.53 -4.51
N LEU A 406 0.99 -24.29 -4.97
CA LEU A 406 0.80 -23.07 -4.19
C LEU A 406 -0.63 -22.53 -4.27
N ALA A 407 -1.43 -23.04 -5.22
CA ALA A 407 -2.81 -22.58 -5.43
C ALA A 407 -3.69 -23.00 -4.24
N GLU A 408 -4.43 -22.02 -3.70
CA GLU A 408 -5.49 -22.31 -2.74
C GLU A 408 -6.75 -22.82 -3.47
N PRO A 409 -7.58 -23.64 -2.80
CA PRO A 409 -8.80 -24.19 -3.42
C PRO A 409 -9.80 -23.13 -3.92
N SER A 410 -9.70 -21.91 -3.40
CA SER A 410 -10.55 -20.77 -3.76
C SER A 410 -10.02 -19.94 -4.93
N ASN A 411 -8.77 -20.15 -5.38
CA ASN A 411 -8.12 -19.31 -6.39
C ASN A 411 -7.72 -20.15 -7.62
N ALA A 412 -8.38 -19.89 -8.74
CA ALA A 412 -8.24 -20.68 -9.99
C ALA A 412 -6.96 -20.35 -10.79
N SER A 413 -6.20 -19.31 -10.41
CA SER A 413 -4.93 -18.97 -11.03
C SER A 413 -4.03 -18.24 -10.06
N VAL A 414 -2.74 -18.62 -10.03
CA VAL A 414 -1.80 -18.07 -9.06
C VAL A 414 -1.02 -16.89 -9.64
N ALA A 415 -0.57 -16.99 -10.89
CA ALA A 415 0.28 -15.97 -11.49
C ALA A 415 0.24 -15.95 -13.01
N THR A 416 0.72 -14.87 -13.58
CA THR A 416 1.06 -14.77 -14.99
C THR A 416 2.57 -14.62 -15.16
N CYS A 417 3.14 -15.16 -16.26
CA CYS A 417 4.58 -15.10 -16.49
C CYS A 417 4.89 -15.08 -17.99
N ALA A 418 5.91 -14.31 -18.38
CA ALA A 418 6.50 -14.34 -19.72
C ALA A 418 8.01 -14.57 -19.61
N ILE A 419 8.52 -15.49 -20.42
CA ILE A 419 9.93 -15.87 -20.48
C ILE A 419 10.43 -15.69 -21.90
N THR A 420 11.57 -15.04 -22.04
CA THR A 420 12.31 -14.94 -23.30
C THR A 420 13.72 -15.46 -23.10
N VAL A 421 14.12 -16.49 -23.84
CA VAL A 421 15.50 -16.98 -23.85
C VAL A 421 16.17 -16.53 -25.15
N TYR A 422 17.26 -15.78 -25.02
CA TYR A 422 18.05 -15.28 -26.14
C TYR A 422 19.43 -15.93 -26.18
N ASN A 423 19.84 -16.39 -27.36
CA ASN A 423 21.17 -16.95 -27.63
C ASN A 423 21.98 -15.96 -28.49
N PRO A 424 23.07 -15.35 -27.95
CA PRO A 424 23.86 -14.36 -28.69
C PRO A 424 24.76 -14.93 -29.79
N VAL A 425 25.00 -16.26 -29.79
CA VAL A 425 25.80 -16.93 -30.81
C VAL A 425 24.95 -17.20 -32.06
N SER A 426 23.81 -17.86 -31.89
CA SER A 426 22.90 -18.17 -32.99
C SER A 426 21.92 -17.03 -33.32
N ARG A 427 21.79 -16.02 -32.43
CA ARG A 427 20.80 -14.94 -32.50
C ARG A 427 19.35 -15.41 -32.41
N ARG A 428 19.15 -16.68 -32.07
CA ARG A 428 17.81 -17.26 -31.89
C ARG A 428 17.21 -16.83 -30.56
N CYS A 429 15.93 -16.56 -30.60
CA CYS A 429 15.13 -16.18 -29.46
C CYS A 429 13.92 -17.10 -29.33
N ALA A 430 13.69 -17.66 -28.16
CA ALA A 430 12.49 -18.42 -27.81
C ALA A 430 11.66 -17.63 -26.80
N MET A 431 10.37 -17.43 -27.07
CA MET A 431 9.46 -16.70 -26.23
C MET A 431 8.25 -17.55 -25.89
N VAL A 432 7.88 -17.57 -24.62
CA VAL A 432 6.70 -18.29 -24.12
C VAL A 432 6.02 -17.45 -23.06
N ARG A 433 4.70 -17.60 -22.91
CA ARG A 433 3.93 -16.87 -21.89
C ARG A 433 2.78 -17.68 -21.32
N ALA A 434 2.55 -17.49 -20.02
CA ALA A 434 1.44 -18.05 -19.25
C ALA A 434 0.53 -16.91 -18.77
N GLY A 435 -0.57 -16.64 -19.46
CA GLY A 435 -1.52 -15.58 -19.11
C GLY A 435 -0.99 -14.14 -19.22
N HIS A 436 0.30 -13.96 -19.49
CA HIS A 436 1.00 -12.67 -19.40
C HIS A 436 0.94 -11.88 -20.72
N PRO A 437 1.00 -10.53 -20.70
CA PRO A 437 1.12 -9.72 -21.91
C PRO A 437 2.31 -10.14 -22.78
N ALA A 438 2.14 -10.09 -24.11
CA ALA A 438 3.25 -10.37 -25.01
C ALA A 438 4.28 -9.23 -24.97
N PRO A 439 5.59 -9.52 -25.05
CA PRO A 439 6.63 -8.50 -25.09
C PRO A 439 6.48 -7.59 -26.31
N VAL A 440 6.94 -6.35 -26.19
CA VAL A 440 7.13 -5.44 -27.32
C VAL A 440 8.54 -5.62 -27.85
N ILE A 441 8.66 -5.77 -29.16
CA ILE A 441 9.95 -5.90 -29.86
C ILE A 441 10.09 -4.78 -30.85
N VAL A 442 11.25 -4.12 -30.83
CA VAL A 442 11.61 -3.05 -31.76
C VAL A 442 12.95 -3.43 -32.42
N ASP A 443 12.97 -3.42 -33.74
CA ASP A 443 14.18 -3.74 -34.50
C ASP A 443 15.26 -2.63 -34.34
N PRO A 444 16.50 -2.86 -34.77
CA PRO A 444 17.55 -1.85 -34.66
C PRO A 444 17.28 -0.56 -35.47
N ALA A 445 16.36 -0.60 -36.45
CA ALA A 445 15.94 0.56 -37.21
C ALA A 445 14.82 1.38 -36.53
N GLY A 446 14.28 0.90 -35.40
CA GLY A 446 13.22 1.56 -34.65
C GLY A 446 11.81 1.12 -35.04
N SER A 447 11.68 0.10 -35.88
CA SER A 447 10.38 -0.41 -36.33
C SER A 447 9.85 -1.48 -35.37
N PRO A 448 8.57 -1.43 -34.97
CA PRO A 448 7.95 -2.49 -34.18
C PRO A 448 7.92 -3.83 -34.96
N VAL A 449 8.41 -4.87 -34.33
CA VAL A 449 8.34 -6.24 -34.87
C VAL A 449 7.08 -6.92 -34.32
N GLN A 450 6.21 -7.35 -35.21
CA GLN A 450 5.02 -8.09 -34.79
C GLN A 450 5.40 -9.54 -34.53
N VAL A 451 5.24 -9.98 -33.29
CA VAL A 451 5.47 -11.36 -32.86
C VAL A 451 4.18 -11.93 -32.33
N ASP A 452 3.80 -13.05 -32.88
CA ASP A 452 2.70 -13.87 -32.36
C ASP A 452 3.28 -14.88 -31.36
N VAL A 453 3.29 -14.53 -30.10
CA VAL A 453 3.62 -15.45 -29.00
C VAL A 453 2.30 -16.06 -28.54
N PRO A 454 2.07 -17.36 -28.70
CA PRO A 454 0.82 -17.99 -28.26
C PRO A 454 0.52 -17.73 -26.79
N LEU A 455 -0.74 -17.41 -26.48
CA LEU A 455 -1.16 -17.18 -25.10
C LEU A 455 -1.45 -18.53 -24.44
N GLY A 456 -0.59 -18.95 -23.51
CA GLY A 456 -0.86 -20.06 -22.61
C GLY A 456 -1.82 -19.65 -21.45
N PRO A 457 -2.36 -20.63 -20.71
CA PRO A 457 -3.15 -20.36 -19.51
C PRO A 457 -2.27 -19.68 -18.44
N PRO A 458 -2.85 -18.93 -17.49
CA PRO A 458 -2.13 -18.49 -16.30
C PRO A 458 -1.57 -19.69 -15.51
N LEU A 459 -0.49 -19.46 -14.77
CA LEU A 459 0.12 -20.45 -13.90
C LEU A 459 -0.82 -20.85 -12.76
N GLY A 460 -0.87 -22.13 -12.43
CA GLY A 460 -1.73 -22.68 -11.39
C GLY A 460 -3.19 -22.85 -11.79
N ALA A 461 -3.57 -22.50 -13.04
CA ALA A 461 -4.97 -22.63 -13.51
C ALA A 461 -5.41 -24.09 -13.72
N GLY A 462 -4.51 -25.04 -13.64
CA GLY A 462 -4.74 -26.47 -13.82
C GLY A 462 -5.07 -26.88 -15.26
N GLY A 463 -5.18 -28.21 -15.49
CA GLY A 463 -5.66 -28.75 -16.76
C GLY A 463 -4.60 -29.29 -17.71
N GLY A 464 -3.31 -29.37 -17.31
CA GLY A 464 -2.26 -30.06 -18.09
C GLY A 464 -2.07 -29.51 -19.53
N ARG A 465 -2.18 -28.20 -19.70
CA ARG A 465 -2.09 -27.53 -21.00
C ARG A 465 -0.62 -27.32 -21.37
N VAL A 466 -0.32 -27.47 -22.64
CA VAL A 466 1.02 -27.29 -23.20
C VAL A 466 1.26 -25.82 -23.50
N PHE A 467 2.41 -25.29 -23.09
CA PHE A 467 2.88 -23.96 -23.48
C PHE A 467 3.62 -24.06 -24.82
N THR A 468 3.32 -23.21 -25.78
CA THR A 468 3.91 -23.24 -27.11
C THR A 468 4.86 -22.06 -27.27
N PRO A 469 6.17 -22.27 -27.49
CA PRO A 469 7.12 -21.19 -27.69
C PRO A 469 7.01 -20.60 -29.10
N ALA A 470 7.19 -19.29 -29.22
CA ALA A 470 7.48 -18.63 -30.49
C ALA A 470 9.00 -18.56 -30.70
N LEU A 471 9.49 -19.05 -31.82
CA LEU A 471 10.89 -19.01 -32.18
C LEU A 471 11.14 -17.95 -33.27
N MET A 472 12.18 -17.14 -33.09
CA MET A 472 12.56 -16.12 -34.08
C MET A 472 14.04 -15.78 -34.01
N ASP A 473 14.56 -15.21 -35.10
CA ASP A 473 15.91 -14.67 -35.16
C ASP A 473 15.87 -13.16 -34.85
N LEU A 474 16.69 -12.72 -33.91
CA LEU A 474 16.79 -11.30 -33.51
C LEU A 474 18.20 -10.78 -33.83
N PRO A 475 18.32 -9.76 -34.70
CA PRO A 475 19.62 -9.12 -34.95
C PRO A 475 20.12 -8.38 -33.70
N ALA A 476 21.43 -8.13 -33.68
CA ALA A 476 22.01 -7.28 -32.62
C ALA A 476 21.41 -5.88 -32.64
N GLY A 477 21.17 -5.31 -31.46
CA GLY A 477 20.55 -4.00 -31.31
C GLY A 477 19.01 -4.03 -31.23
N THR A 478 18.38 -5.20 -31.38
CA THR A 478 16.94 -5.35 -31.17
C THR A 478 16.61 -5.08 -29.71
N LEU A 479 15.56 -4.30 -29.48
CA LEU A 479 15.05 -4.01 -28.15
C LEU A 479 13.86 -4.92 -27.84
N ILE A 480 13.93 -5.59 -26.70
CA ILE A 480 12.85 -6.43 -26.14
C ILE A 480 12.36 -5.72 -24.88
N ALA A 481 11.06 -5.48 -24.79
CA ALA A 481 10.42 -4.90 -23.63
C ALA A 481 9.37 -5.86 -23.04
N HIS A 482 9.66 -6.42 -21.88
CA HIS A 482 8.69 -7.10 -21.04
C HIS A 482 8.08 -6.12 -20.05
N TYR A 483 6.80 -6.29 -19.74
CA TYR A 483 6.09 -5.39 -18.84
C TYR A 483 4.89 -6.08 -18.21
N THR A 484 4.50 -5.64 -17.01
CA THR A 484 3.27 -6.06 -16.35
C THR A 484 2.10 -5.15 -16.71
N ASN A 485 0.87 -5.60 -16.44
CA ASN A 485 -0.37 -4.87 -16.74
C ASN A 485 -0.43 -3.50 -16.06
N GLY A 486 0.13 -3.35 -14.86
CA GLY A 486 0.18 -2.07 -14.14
C GLY A 486 0.86 -0.94 -14.92
N LEU A 487 1.84 -1.27 -15.79
CA LEU A 487 2.46 -0.27 -16.67
C LEU A 487 1.47 0.33 -17.67
N LEU A 488 0.42 -0.39 -18.06
CA LEU A 488 -0.54 0.09 -19.06
C LEU A 488 -1.46 1.18 -18.50
N GLY A 489 -1.66 1.26 -17.19
CA GLY A 489 -2.35 2.33 -16.48
C GLY A 489 -3.69 2.73 -17.11
N ALA A 490 -3.84 4.00 -17.42
CA ALA A 490 -5.03 4.55 -18.08
C ALA A 490 -5.35 3.94 -19.46
N HIS A 491 -4.40 3.19 -20.05
CA HIS A 491 -4.54 2.55 -21.37
C HIS A 491 -4.90 1.07 -21.28
N ALA A 492 -5.14 0.53 -20.09
CA ALA A 492 -5.46 -0.89 -19.87
C ALA A 492 -6.76 -1.35 -20.57
N HIS A 493 -7.66 -0.43 -20.92
CA HIS A 493 -8.93 -0.73 -21.61
C HIS A 493 -8.72 -1.16 -23.07
N ASP A 494 -7.62 -0.78 -23.73
CA ASP A 494 -7.21 -1.26 -25.05
C ASP A 494 -5.74 -1.71 -25.03
N PRO A 495 -5.46 -2.97 -24.63
CA PRO A 495 -4.10 -3.49 -24.54
C PRO A 495 -3.34 -3.44 -25.88
N ALA A 496 -4.04 -3.52 -27.01
CA ALA A 496 -3.41 -3.47 -28.33
C ALA A 496 -2.95 -2.02 -28.65
N ALA A 497 -3.75 -1.00 -28.33
CA ALA A 497 -3.36 0.39 -28.49
C ALA A 497 -2.24 0.75 -27.50
N ALA A 498 -2.32 0.29 -26.24
CA ALA A 498 -1.27 0.49 -25.23
C ALA A 498 0.08 -0.10 -25.70
N ARG A 499 0.06 -1.31 -26.21
CA ARG A 499 1.24 -1.98 -26.77
C ARG A 499 1.84 -1.22 -27.97
N ARG A 500 1.00 -0.71 -28.89
CA ARG A 500 1.46 0.14 -30.01
C ARG A 500 2.10 1.44 -29.50
N ARG A 501 1.50 2.07 -28.48
CA ARG A 501 2.03 3.29 -27.85
C ARG A 501 3.39 3.03 -27.19
N LEU A 502 3.55 1.93 -26.46
CA LEU A 502 4.82 1.52 -25.88
C LEU A 502 5.88 1.30 -26.98
N ALA A 503 5.53 0.58 -28.06
CA ALA A 503 6.42 0.36 -29.19
C ALA A 503 6.88 1.68 -29.83
N GLN A 504 5.98 2.64 -30.02
CA GLN A 504 6.30 3.97 -30.55
C GLN A 504 7.24 4.76 -29.61
N THR A 505 7.04 4.63 -28.30
CA THR A 505 7.93 5.27 -27.30
C THR A 505 9.35 4.68 -27.38
N LEU A 506 9.47 3.41 -27.66
CA LEU A 506 10.73 2.66 -27.77
C LEU A 506 11.35 2.71 -29.20
N ALA A 507 10.79 3.46 -30.12
CA ALA A 507 11.20 3.49 -31.55
C ALA A 507 12.60 4.07 -31.82
N SER A 508 13.35 4.43 -30.78
CA SER A 508 14.75 4.87 -30.88
C SER A 508 15.67 3.95 -30.09
N PRO A 509 15.84 2.69 -30.51
CA PRO A 509 16.48 1.65 -29.71
C PRO A 509 17.98 1.89 -29.45
N ALA A 510 18.61 2.83 -30.13
CA ALA A 510 20.01 3.20 -29.92
C ALA A 510 20.25 4.12 -28.71
N ARG A 511 19.19 4.77 -28.19
CA ARG A 511 19.29 5.63 -26.99
C ARG A 511 19.65 4.80 -25.75
N PRO A 512 20.24 5.42 -24.69
CA PRO A 512 20.46 4.74 -23.42
C PRO A 512 19.18 4.08 -22.89
N LEU A 513 19.27 2.83 -22.47
CA LEU A 513 18.07 2.06 -22.03
C LEU A 513 17.38 2.71 -20.84
N ARG A 514 18.14 3.38 -19.97
CA ARG A 514 17.57 4.07 -18.82
C ARG A 514 16.65 5.22 -19.24
N GLU A 515 17.09 6.03 -20.21
CA GLU A 515 16.26 7.12 -20.75
C GLU A 515 14.99 6.59 -21.42
N LEU A 516 15.11 5.48 -22.16
CA LEU A 516 13.95 4.82 -22.78
C LEU A 516 12.97 4.29 -21.75
N SER A 517 13.49 3.76 -20.64
CA SER A 517 12.68 3.28 -19.51
C SER A 517 11.92 4.43 -18.85
N ASP A 518 12.61 5.56 -18.57
CA ASP A 518 12.00 6.75 -17.97
C ASP A 518 10.92 7.33 -18.89
N ASP A 519 11.20 7.47 -20.19
CA ASP A 519 10.24 7.94 -21.20
C ASP A 519 9.01 7.02 -21.30
N ALA A 520 9.20 5.70 -21.23
CA ALA A 520 8.13 4.73 -21.29
C ALA A 520 7.19 4.89 -20.07
N VAL A 521 7.74 4.94 -18.88
CA VAL A 521 6.95 5.16 -17.65
C VAL A 521 6.19 6.48 -17.73
N TYR A 522 6.85 7.57 -18.12
CA TYR A 522 6.20 8.87 -18.20
C TYR A 522 5.03 8.89 -19.20
N ARG A 523 5.21 8.26 -20.38
CA ARG A 523 4.19 8.27 -21.45
C ARG A 523 3.08 7.25 -21.25
N MET A 524 3.35 6.15 -20.57
CA MET A 524 2.35 5.12 -20.29
C MET A 524 1.48 5.51 -19.09
N ALA A 525 1.96 6.39 -18.19
CA ALA A 525 1.26 6.84 -17.00
C ALA A 525 0.68 5.65 -16.19
N PRO A 526 1.54 4.85 -15.55
CA PRO A 526 1.13 3.65 -14.83
C PRO A 526 0.01 3.92 -13.82
N SER A 527 -0.76 2.89 -13.51
CA SER A 527 -1.77 2.97 -12.45
C SER A 527 -1.10 3.29 -11.11
N ARG A 528 -1.80 4.02 -10.25
CA ARG A 528 -1.41 4.20 -8.85
C ARG A 528 -1.99 3.12 -7.94
N ASP A 529 -2.81 2.23 -8.49
CA ASP A 529 -3.50 1.18 -7.73
C ASP A 529 -2.87 -0.20 -7.97
N ASP A 530 -1.81 -0.29 -8.78
CA ASP A 530 -1.17 -1.55 -9.17
C ASP A 530 0.33 -1.37 -9.35
N ASP A 531 1.09 -2.40 -9.01
CA ASP A 531 2.54 -2.43 -9.25
C ASP A 531 2.83 -2.40 -10.75
N ALA A 532 3.94 -1.82 -11.14
CA ALA A 532 4.36 -1.81 -12.54
C ALA A 532 5.82 -2.20 -12.70
N VAL A 533 6.07 -3.16 -13.57
CA VAL A 533 7.40 -3.58 -13.99
C VAL A 533 7.60 -3.30 -15.47
N LEU A 534 8.77 -2.78 -15.82
CA LEU A 534 9.30 -2.71 -17.17
C LEU A 534 10.73 -3.25 -17.18
N LEU A 535 10.97 -4.30 -17.95
CA LEU A 535 12.29 -4.85 -18.23
C LEU A 535 12.63 -4.63 -19.70
N LEU A 536 13.63 -3.79 -19.95
CA LEU A 536 14.18 -3.56 -21.29
C LEU A 536 15.46 -4.37 -21.47
N ALA A 537 15.60 -5.03 -22.59
CA ALA A 537 16.82 -5.72 -22.99
C ALA A 537 17.16 -5.39 -24.44
N ARG A 538 18.38 -4.91 -24.68
CA ARG A 538 18.94 -4.71 -26.03
C ARG A 538 19.83 -5.87 -26.36
N THR A 539 19.51 -6.63 -27.42
CA THR A 539 20.28 -7.78 -27.84
C THR A 539 21.68 -7.39 -28.30
N ARG A 540 22.65 -8.22 -27.96
CA ARG A 540 24.03 -8.15 -28.44
C ARG A 540 24.38 -9.49 -29.08
N THR A 541 25.37 -9.51 -29.98
CA THR A 541 25.93 -10.75 -30.53
C THR A 541 27.35 -10.89 -30.01
N LEU A 542 27.76 -12.12 -29.79
CA LEU A 542 29.17 -12.39 -29.56
C LEU A 542 29.94 -12.19 -30.88
N ALA A 543 31.11 -11.57 -30.76
CA ALA A 543 31.99 -11.40 -31.90
C ALA A 543 32.36 -12.77 -32.46
N LYS A 544 32.40 -12.91 -33.79
CA LYS A 544 32.73 -14.19 -34.45
C LYS A 544 34.11 -14.71 -34.05
N GLU A 545 35.01 -13.79 -33.73
CA GLU A 545 36.36 -14.06 -33.28
C GLU A 545 36.40 -14.75 -31.91
N ASN A 546 35.35 -14.61 -31.14
CA ASN A 546 35.20 -15.21 -29.80
C ASN A 546 34.45 -16.56 -29.80
N VAL A 547 34.10 -17.08 -30.96
CA VAL A 547 33.41 -18.36 -31.12
C VAL A 547 34.14 -19.21 -32.14
N ALA A 548 34.44 -20.44 -31.79
CA ALA A 548 35.03 -21.42 -32.70
C ALA A 548 34.16 -22.69 -32.72
N ASP A 549 33.78 -23.11 -33.90
CA ASP A 549 32.92 -24.27 -34.13
C ASP A 549 33.61 -25.29 -35.03
N TRP A 550 33.51 -26.57 -34.68
CA TRP A 550 34.02 -27.69 -35.52
C TRP A 550 32.99 -28.82 -35.56
N THR A 551 32.83 -29.39 -36.73
CA THR A 551 32.08 -30.63 -36.93
C THR A 551 33.07 -31.77 -37.03
N LEU A 552 32.95 -32.75 -36.17
CA LEU A 552 33.88 -33.87 -36.03
C LEU A 552 33.17 -35.19 -36.32
N PRO A 553 33.83 -36.16 -37.02
CA PRO A 553 33.25 -37.50 -37.16
C PRO A 553 33.25 -38.24 -35.82
N ALA A 554 32.30 -39.16 -35.60
CA ALA A 554 32.22 -39.96 -34.38
C ALA A 554 33.20 -41.15 -34.41
N GLU A 555 34.51 -40.89 -34.49
CA GLU A 555 35.58 -41.90 -34.57
C GLU A 555 36.59 -41.70 -33.43
N PRO A 556 37.13 -42.75 -32.80
CA PRO A 556 38.10 -42.63 -31.70
C PRO A 556 39.34 -41.77 -32.02
N SER A 557 39.79 -41.77 -33.28
CA SER A 557 40.94 -41.00 -33.75
C SER A 557 40.73 -39.49 -33.67
N VAL A 558 39.47 -39.00 -33.56
CA VAL A 558 39.15 -37.58 -33.59
C VAL A 558 39.45 -36.86 -32.27
N VAL A 559 39.58 -37.60 -31.17
CA VAL A 559 39.87 -36.99 -29.84
C VAL A 559 41.19 -36.20 -29.85
N SER A 560 42.24 -36.80 -30.49
CA SER A 560 43.54 -36.10 -30.65
C SER A 560 43.44 -34.88 -31.56
N THR A 561 42.61 -34.95 -32.59
CA THR A 561 42.33 -33.85 -33.51
C THR A 561 41.59 -32.73 -32.79
N ALA A 562 40.57 -33.05 -31.98
CA ALA A 562 39.84 -32.09 -31.18
C ALA A 562 40.75 -31.34 -30.20
N ARG A 563 41.62 -32.04 -29.45
CA ARG A 563 42.61 -31.39 -28.57
C ARG A 563 43.55 -30.43 -29.34
N ARG A 564 44.03 -30.82 -30.49
CA ARG A 564 44.92 -30.00 -31.34
C ARG A 564 44.19 -28.73 -31.83
N LEU A 565 42.95 -28.84 -32.31
CA LEU A 565 42.13 -27.73 -32.78
C LEU A 565 41.87 -26.73 -31.65
N VAL A 566 41.48 -27.23 -30.47
CA VAL A 566 41.27 -26.44 -29.27
C VAL A 566 42.55 -25.72 -28.83
N GLY A 567 43.69 -26.42 -28.78
CA GLY A 567 44.96 -25.81 -28.43
C GLY A 567 45.38 -24.70 -29.38
N GLN A 568 45.16 -24.90 -30.69
CA GLN A 568 45.41 -23.87 -31.71
C GLN A 568 44.51 -22.65 -31.51
N GLN A 569 43.21 -22.86 -31.21
CA GLN A 569 42.27 -21.77 -30.99
C GLN A 569 42.59 -20.98 -29.71
N LEU A 570 42.95 -21.68 -28.65
CA LEU A 570 43.35 -21.01 -27.39
C LEU A 570 44.62 -20.17 -27.56
N ALA A 571 45.57 -20.62 -28.39
CA ALA A 571 46.74 -19.82 -28.74
C ALA A 571 46.35 -18.54 -29.51
N VAL A 572 45.37 -18.62 -30.45
CA VAL A 572 44.84 -17.45 -31.15
C VAL A 572 44.18 -16.45 -30.17
N TRP A 573 43.56 -16.95 -29.11
CA TRP A 573 42.92 -16.12 -28.07
C TRP A 573 43.88 -15.68 -26.96
N HIS A 574 45.16 -16.06 -27.01
CA HIS A 574 46.16 -15.82 -25.95
C HIS A 574 45.76 -16.43 -24.60
N LEU A 575 45.21 -17.64 -24.65
CA LEU A 575 44.72 -18.43 -23.51
C LEU A 575 45.50 -19.74 -23.33
N GLU A 576 46.80 -19.73 -23.60
CA GLU A 576 47.67 -20.93 -23.55
C GLU A 576 47.65 -21.57 -22.16
N ALA A 577 47.48 -20.77 -21.09
CA ALA A 577 47.39 -21.28 -19.72
C ALA A 577 46.22 -22.26 -19.53
N ALA A 578 45.12 -22.10 -20.27
CA ALA A 578 43.94 -22.96 -20.18
C ALA A 578 44.04 -24.21 -21.06
N ALA A 579 45.06 -24.30 -21.94
CA ALA A 579 45.11 -25.32 -23.00
C ALA A 579 45.15 -26.76 -22.48
N TYR A 580 45.89 -27.01 -21.41
CA TYR A 580 45.95 -28.35 -20.80
C TYR A 580 44.61 -28.79 -20.23
N THR A 581 44.02 -27.94 -19.39
CA THR A 581 42.75 -28.22 -18.69
C THR A 581 41.60 -28.37 -19.69
N THR A 582 41.50 -27.42 -20.61
CA THR A 582 40.48 -27.47 -21.67
C THR A 582 40.68 -28.69 -22.58
N GLY A 583 41.93 -29.04 -22.87
CA GLY A 583 42.26 -30.25 -23.65
C GLY A 583 41.79 -31.55 -22.98
N LEU A 584 41.89 -31.66 -21.66
CA LEU A 584 41.34 -32.77 -20.89
C LEU A 584 39.81 -32.79 -20.94
N ILE A 585 39.15 -31.66 -20.66
CA ILE A 585 37.70 -31.54 -20.75
C ILE A 585 37.19 -31.97 -22.11
N VAL A 586 37.77 -31.43 -23.18
CA VAL A 586 37.40 -31.78 -24.57
C VAL A 586 37.60 -33.26 -24.86
N SER A 587 38.70 -33.85 -24.37
CA SER A 587 38.95 -35.28 -24.56
C SER A 587 37.86 -36.14 -23.92
N GLU A 588 37.47 -35.83 -22.70
CA GLU A 588 36.44 -36.57 -21.98
C GLU A 588 35.06 -36.39 -22.63
N LEU A 589 34.70 -35.14 -22.98
CA LEU A 589 33.39 -34.84 -23.59
C LEU A 589 33.26 -35.45 -24.98
N VAL A 590 34.30 -35.37 -25.84
CA VAL A 590 34.29 -35.97 -27.17
C VAL A 590 34.29 -37.49 -27.08
N THR A 591 35.07 -38.09 -26.15
CA THR A 591 35.03 -39.54 -25.92
C THR A 591 33.65 -40.01 -25.47
N ASN A 592 32.99 -39.28 -24.62
CA ASN A 592 31.62 -39.57 -24.22
C ASN A 592 30.63 -39.46 -25.38
N ALA A 593 30.76 -38.46 -26.23
CA ALA A 593 29.93 -38.31 -27.44
C ALA A 593 30.16 -39.47 -28.42
N ILE A 594 31.39 -39.96 -28.58
CA ILE A 594 31.70 -41.13 -29.42
C ILE A 594 31.11 -42.42 -28.83
N ARG A 595 31.22 -42.63 -27.51
CA ARG A 595 30.79 -43.89 -26.86
C ARG A 595 29.27 -43.98 -26.69
N TYR A 596 28.63 -42.88 -26.41
CA TYR A 596 27.21 -42.84 -26.00
C TYR A 596 26.33 -41.96 -26.90
N GLY A 597 26.91 -41.21 -27.80
CA GLY A 597 26.22 -40.33 -28.74
C GLY A 597 25.92 -40.99 -30.07
N ALA A 598 25.40 -40.23 -31.01
CA ALA A 598 25.11 -40.62 -32.37
C ALA A 598 25.40 -39.47 -33.34
N GLY A 599 25.71 -39.79 -34.60
CA GLY A 599 25.92 -38.80 -35.65
C GLY A 599 27.22 -37.99 -35.52
N PRO A 600 27.40 -36.94 -36.30
CA PRO A 600 28.55 -36.06 -36.21
C PRO A 600 28.53 -35.28 -34.87
N ILE A 601 29.72 -35.08 -34.31
CA ILE A 601 29.90 -34.35 -33.05
C ILE A 601 30.17 -32.88 -33.39
N GLN A 602 29.41 -31.98 -32.76
CA GLN A 602 29.67 -30.54 -32.82
C GLN A 602 30.48 -30.14 -31.60
N LEU A 603 31.68 -29.62 -31.79
CA LEU A 603 32.54 -29.05 -30.76
C LEU A 603 32.53 -27.53 -30.92
N ARG A 604 32.18 -26.80 -29.85
CA ARG A 604 32.19 -25.35 -29.82
C ARG A 604 32.96 -24.82 -28.62
N LEU A 605 33.78 -23.82 -28.88
CA LEU A 605 34.39 -22.99 -27.83
C LEU A 605 33.83 -21.57 -27.89
N ILE A 606 33.57 -20.98 -26.74
CA ILE A 606 33.12 -19.59 -26.60
C ILE A 606 34.00 -18.90 -25.55
N HIS A 607 34.64 -17.82 -25.95
CA HIS A 607 35.36 -16.94 -25.05
C HIS A 607 34.51 -15.72 -24.73
N ASP A 608 34.05 -15.59 -23.49
CA ASP A 608 33.12 -14.53 -23.06
C ASP A 608 33.50 -13.96 -21.71
N SER A 609 33.88 -12.69 -21.67
CA SER A 609 34.01 -11.91 -20.42
C SER A 609 34.85 -12.58 -19.32
N GLY A 610 35.99 -13.18 -19.69
CA GLY A 610 36.89 -13.90 -18.77
C GLY A 610 36.42 -15.31 -18.42
N ARG A 611 35.51 -15.88 -19.22
CA ARG A 611 35.06 -17.26 -19.13
C ARG A 611 35.35 -17.98 -20.46
N LEU A 612 35.67 -19.22 -20.36
CA LEU A 612 35.79 -20.13 -21.50
C LEU A 612 34.73 -21.22 -21.39
N LEU A 613 33.82 -21.27 -22.34
CA LEU A 613 32.80 -22.30 -22.42
C LEU A 613 33.19 -23.31 -23.48
N THR A 614 33.06 -24.58 -23.15
CA THR A 614 33.24 -25.73 -24.04
C THR A 614 31.92 -26.46 -24.16
N GLU A 615 31.42 -26.59 -25.36
CA GLU A 615 30.18 -27.32 -25.66
C GLU A 615 30.49 -28.49 -26.64
N VAL A 616 29.99 -29.67 -26.28
CA VAL A 616 30.03 -30.86 -27.17
C VAL A 616 28.61 -31.35 -27.36
N THR A 617 28.13 -31.31 -28.60
CA THR A 617 26.76 -31.72 -28.99
C THR A 617 26.80 -33.00 -29.81
N ASP A 618 25.97 -33.98 -29.49
CA ASP A 618 25.73 -35.22 -30.22
C ASP A 618 24.23 -35.45 -30.44
N ALA A 619 23.88 -36.27 -31.44
CA ALA A 619 22.49 -36.52 -31.85
C ALA A 619 21.78 -37.61 -31.01
N ASN A 620 22.13 -37.76 -29.74
CA ASN A 620 21.49 -38.69 -28.81
C ASN A 620 20.83 -37.94 -27.64
N SER A 621 19.56 -38.16 -27.41
CA SER A 621 18.80 -37.49 -26.35
C SER A 621 18.91 -38.16 -24.97
N THR A 622 19.68 -39.24 -24.80
CA THR A 622 19.81 -39.97 -23.53
C THR A 622 20.67 -39.18 -22.54
N SER A 623 20.12 -38.92 -21.36
CA SER A 623 20.84 -38.22 -20.27
C SER A 623 22.01 -39.04 -19.74
N PRO A 624 23.20 -38.45 -19.61
CA PRO A 624 24.32 -39.10 -18.94
C PRO A 624 24.06 -39.22 -17.44
N HIS A 625 24.29 -40.39 -16.88
CA HIS A 625 24.24 -40.59 -15.43
C HIS A 625 25.63 -40.42 -14.80
N LEU A 626 25.76 -39.53 -13.81
CA LEU A 626 26.91 -39.51 -12.92
C LEU A 626 26.96 -40.85 -12.15
N ARG A 627 27.89 -41.73 -12.50
CA ARG A 627 28.22 -42.88 -11.68
C ARG A 627 29.41 -42.51 -10.80
N HIS A 628 29.29 -42.69 -9.49
CA HIS A 628 30.45 -42.76 -8.64
C HIS A 628 31.19 -44.05 -9.01
N ALA A 629 32.16 -43.93 -9.91
CA ALA A 629 33.04 -45.03 -10.27
C ALA A 629 33.86 -45.42 -9.02
N ARG A 630 33.84 -46.70 -8.62
CA ARG A 630 34.78 -47.22 -7.62
C ARG A 630 36.18 -47.18 -8.25
N GLU A 631 37.23 -47.12 -7.40
CA GLU A 631 38.65 -47.09 -7.83
C GLU A 631 39.04 -48.18 -8.83
N SER A 632 38.23 -49.25 -8.93
CA SER A 632 38.45 -50.41 -9.84
C SER A 632 37.74 -50.32 -11.19
N ASP A 633 36.93 -49.27 -11.47
CA ASP A 633 36.16 -49.20 -12.71
C ASP A 633 36.92 -48.41 -13.81
N GLU A 634 37.34 -49.06 -14.88
CA GLU A 634 38.00 -48.47 -16.04
C GLU A 634 37.05 -47.52 -16.87
N GLY A 635 35.78 -47.38 -16.50
CA GLY A 635 34.79 -46.56 -17.20
C GLY A 635 33.93 -45.76 -16.21
N GLY A 636 33.78 -44.42 -16.47
CA GLY A 636 32.88 -43.57 -15.72
C GLY A 636 33.54 -42.38 -15.00
N ARG A 637 34.86 -42.21 -15.07
CA ARG A 637 35.60 -41.10 -14.47
C ARG A 637 35.57 -39.81 -15.29
N GLY A 638 35.21 -39.85 -16.58
CA GLY A 638 35.33 -38.71 -17.50
C GLY A 638 34.50 -37.50 -17.06
N LEU A 639 33.24 -37.69 -16.68
CA LEU A 639 32.39 -36.57 -16.18
C LEU A 639 32.82 -36.06 -14.81
N TYR A 640 33.46 -36.91 -13.99
CA TYR A 640 34.05 -36.48 -12.72
C TYR A 640 35.26 -35.54 -12.95
N ILE A 641 36.09 -35.83 -13.97
CA ILE A 641 37.20 -34.98 -14.39
C ILE A 641 36.65 -33.64 -14.90
N VAL A 642 35.65 -33.65 -15.76
CA VAL A 642 34.97 -32.42 -16.25
C VAL A 642 34.45 -31.59 -15.07
N MET A 643 33.74 -32.21 -14.13
CA MET A 643 33.22 -31.55 -12.94
C MET A 643 34.33 -30.88 -12.11
N ARG A 644 35.46 -31.54 -11.93
CA ARG A 644 36.60 -31.02 -11.15
C ARG A 644 37.32 -29.87 -11.82
N LEU A 645 37.37 -29.85 -13.13
CA LEU A 645 38.10 -28.88 -13.95
C LEU A 645 37.23 -27.70 -14.42
N SER A 646 35.93 -27.72 -14.10
CA SER A 646 34.96 -26.70 -14.51
C SER A 646 34.48 -25.91 -13.29
N THR A 647 34.26 -24.63 -13.46
CA THR A 647 33.52 -23.80 -12.49
C THR A 647 32.05 -24.21 -12.45
N HIS A 648 31.47 -24.43 -13.62
CA HIS A 648 30.13 -24.98 -13.81
C HIS A 648 30.15 -25.95 -15.00
N TRP A 649 29.30 -26.92 -14.96
CA TRP A 649 29.08 -27.85 -16.08
C TRP A 649 27.62 -28.33 -16.05
N GLY A 650 27.13 -28.82 -17.18
CA GLY A 650 25.78 -29.32 -17.28
C GLY A 650 25.48 -30.02 -18.58
N VAL A 651 24.23 -30.42 -18.71
CA VAL A 651 23.69 -31.07 -19.91
C VAL A 651 22.45 -30.31 -20.35
N ARG A 652 22.40 -29.94 -21.60
CA ARG A 652 21.25 -29.33 -22.25
C ARG A 652 20.69 -30.33 -23.28
N HIS A 653 19.40 -30.56 -23.23
CA HIS A 653 18.67 -31.40 -24.16
C HIS A 653 17.87 -30.55 -25.13
N SER A 654 17.83 -30.92 -26.39
CA SER A 654 16.84 -30.47 -27.35
C SER A 654 16.06 -31.68 -27.87
N GLN A 655 15.07 -31.47 -28.72
CA GLN A 655 14.27 -32.56 -29.28
C GLN A 655 15.13 -33.56 -30.12
N GLN A 656 16.28 -33.13 -30.61
CA GLN A 656 17.11 -33.92 -31.54
C GLN A 656 18.54 -34.16 -31.03
N ASP A 657 19.03 -33.33 -30.13
CA ASP A 657 20.42 -33.25 -29.72
C ASP A 657 20.58 -33.19 -28.21
N LYS A 658 21.76 -33.60 -27.77
CA LYS A 658 22.22 -33.39 -26.39
C LYS A 658 23.53 -32.61 -26.43
N THR A 659 23.64 -31.55 -25.69
CA THR A 659 24.86 -30.77 -25.48
C THR A 659 25.38 -30.95 -24.07
N ILE A 660 26.59 -31.44 -23.91
CA ILE A 660 27.29 -31.39 -22.62
C ILE A 660 28.23 -30.19 -22.66
N TRP A 661 28.15 -29.35 -21.66
CA TRP A 661 28.92 -28.13 -21.61
C TRP A 661 29.71 -27.98 -20.31
N SER A 662 30.81 -27.25 -20.39
CA SER A 662 31.62 -26.85 -19.23
C SER A 662 31.99 -25.37 -19.31
N GLU A 663 32.09 -24.72 -18.16
CA GLU A 663 32.53 -23.34 -17.99
C GLU A 663 33.80 -23.31 -17.14
N GLN A 664 34.83 -22.64 -17.63
CA GLN A 664 36.07 -22.39 -16.92
C GLN A 664 36.24 -20.87 -16.74
N ARG A 665 36.66 -20.41 -15.54
CA ARG A 665 36.98 -19.02 -15.32
C ARG A 665 38.44 -18.77 -15.74
N LEU A 666 38.67 -17.68 -16.48
CA LEU A 666 40.01 -17.27 -16.94
C LEU A 666 40.54 -16.16 -16.01
N GLY A 667 41.79 -16.30 -15.51
CA GLY A 667 42.52 -15.20 -14.87
C GLY A 667 42.27 -14.96 -13.39
N GLY A 668 42.15 -15.98 -12.56
CA GLY A 668 42.14 -15.86 -11.09
C GLY A 668 43.40 -16.49 -10.45
N GLU A 669 44.08 -15.83 -9.53
CA GLU A 669 45.16 -16.39 -8.69
C GLU A 669 44.72 -17.64 -7.88
N SER A 670 43.43 -17.92 -7.87
CA SER A 670 42.83 -19.09 -7.21
C SER A 670 43.11 -20.42 -7.94
N ASP A 671 43.44 -20.39 -9.24
CA ASP A 671 43.67 -21.62 -10.01
C ASP A 671 44.99 -22.29 -9.64
N ALA A 672 46.01 -21.54 -9.22
CA ALA A 672 47.27 -22.09 -8.76
C ALA A 672 47.18 -22.83 -7.42
N ALA A 673 46.28 -22.42 -6.52
CA ALA A 673 46.09 -23.06 -5.23
C ALA A 673 45.21 -24.30 -5.28
N GLY A 674 44.28 -24.37 -6.24
CA GLY A 674 43.47 -25.57 -6.54
C GLY A 674 44.29 -26.67 -7.23
N PHE A 675 45.29 -26.28 -8.03
CA PHE A 675 46.20 -27.20 -8.74
C PHE A 675 47.30 -27.77 -7.84
N ALA A 676 47.74 -27.01 -6.81
CA ALA A 676 48.76 -27.50 -5.89
C ALA A 676 48.27 -28.64 -4.98
N ALA A 677 46.97 -28.89 -4.91
CA ALA A 677 46.39 -30.02 -4.19
C ALA A 677 46.11 -31.25 -5.07
N PHE A 678 46.38 -31.15 -6.37
CA PHE A 678 46.29 -32.28 -7.31
C PHE A 678 47.72 -32.84 -7.50
N ASP A 679 48.03 -33.90 -6.81
CA ASP A 679 49.29 -34.62 -7.04
C ASP A 679 49.24 -35.21 -8.47
N LEU A 680 50.13 -34.71 -9.36
CA LEU A 680 50.23 -35.21 -10.75
C LEU A 680 50.46 -36.74 -10.81
N ALA A 681 50.91 -37.37 -9.71
CA ALA A 681 51.01 -38.81 -9.56
C ALA A 681 49.65 -39.51 -9.62
N ASP A 682 48.56 -38.86 -9.14
CA ASP A 682 47.20 -39.45 -9.18
C ASP A 682 46.60 -39.48 -10.60
N VAL A 683 47.14 -38.71 -11.54
CA VAL A 683 46.65 -38.66 -12.92
C VAL A 683 47.46 -39.59 -13.83
N GLU A 684 48.76 -39.82 -13.57
CA GLU A 684 49.59 -40.77 -14.33
C GLU A 684 49.32 -42.23 -14.00
N GLU A 685 48.86 -42.55 -12.74
CA GLU A 685 48.34 -43.86 -12.40
C GLU A 685 46.93 -44.11 -12.98
N LEU A 686 46.28 -43.11 -13.52
CA LEU A 686 44.92 -43.16 -14.07
C LEU A 686 44.86 -43.17 -15.63
N SER A 687 46.01 -43.05 -16.31
CA SER A 687 46.13 -43.16 -17.78
C SER A 687 46.65 -44.54 -18.18
#